data_d4f28950fef62dab82db83f2b670f68d
#
_entry.id   d4f28950fef62dab82db83f2b670f68d
#
_cell.length_a   1.000
_cell.length_b   1.000
_cell.length_c   1.000
_cell.angle_alpha   90.00
_cell.angle_beta   90.00
_cell.angle_gamma   90.00
#
_symmetry.space_group_name_H-M   'P 1'
#
loop_
_entity.id
_entity.type
_entity.pdbx_description
1 polymer ?
#
loop_
_entity_poly.entity_id
_entity_poly.type
_entity_poly.pdbx_seq_one_letter_code
_entity_poly.pdbx_strand_id
1 'polypeptide(L)'
;MPNTETHRAPWADPTNIGEHVLPPHAAFLGGDALCLNGTWAFRCGLALPAGDPPFWAADGGVGEGWTAIQVPGCWEPQGFGKPYYFACGFPAFVGTEEGHIPQVDESQVYVGQYRRSFATPEIPAGSRAVLCFGGVKSAFRCWVNGAYAGFGKGSMLPVEFDVTDLLHPGQNTLAVEVRAFSDAVYLEDQDMWHMAGIYRDVTLRMEPPCALLDVYAKADSDGSLRIETETRGGDAVRARLRDGETLLAEGTAAPGQVLTLACPPEHLRLWSAETPNLYTLTMTLLQDSAPADEKTLEVGFRRIEIDGERLLCNGMPVKLRGVNYHAFTPTGGYHVPVEVYERDLTTMKRHNINAIRTSHYPQDDVFYTLCDRLGLYVMDECNVESHGVREKNVPGNDPLWTAAVVDRMRRMVVRDRNHPCVIIWSLGNESNSGENHHKMRAAALALDRTRPIHYEGGADLQASDFVCVGYSSWQREELFANGQDVPDRLGVVAGEMDPNLLMSVNTIRYETYKNHPIVATEYMHSMGNSGCEMEQHARVFEHSDRWCGGFVWDYKDKALAHPALGYGYGGDFGPGDQPGTMCCNGIANPDGVPHQQMAALKAAFQPLEAEHLGGGRLKLTNRNSFVDLADYDFTWELTRDGVRLTGGAGTLACPPRQAVTWAAPLPAGWDAPAPGKLCLGIAFALRQDTPWAQAGHVLAAAQWTLADAPKPAPAAANSAWQRTERGWEAATANGRYVVDAATGDLAVLVGPDGANRLDSALRPNFWRVPTDADLGFLGIVMRKDQDLDAWGRLSLGLDSLPADVTALGDTLTAVSALPGGGVLTRRYRPLATGLELDYCFAGGDSMPRRVGLQAELPAAFDRMAWLGFGPQDTYAGRCFGAAFGRYEKPVAAQDEHMRPQEHGEKLSCRALALTDAAGHGLTAESGADFGAAAWPYTLADLHKARHVAELPPTAANTTLLLDAAQNGLGDAFVKLTDTYKLKPGTPYRMRLVLAAR
;
A
#
# COMPACT_ATOMS: atom_id res chain seq x y z
N MET A 1 41.44 -20.55 -33.93
CA MET A 1 40.84 -19.23 -34.23
C MET A 1 41.21 -18.33 -33.08
N PRO A 2 41.69 -17.10 -33.24
CA PRO A 2 42.03 -16.22 -32.14
C PRO A 2 40.76 -15.78 -31.49
N ASN A 3 40.70 -15.92 -30.15
CA ASN A 3 39.68 -15.40 -29.26
C ASN A 3 39.71 -13.87 -29.40
N THR A 4 38.79 -13.31 -30.18
CA THR A 4 38.47 -11.88 -30.08
C THR A 4 37.59 -11.76 -28.84
N GLU A 5 38.18 -11.54 -27.67
CA GLU A 5 37.47 -10.95 -26.55
C GLU A 5 36.94 -9.61 -27.04
N THR A 6 35.68 -9.58 -27.47
CA THR A 6 34.94 -8.33 -27.69
C THR A 6 34.76 -7.70 -26.32
N HIS A 7 35.58 -6.70 -25.96
CA HIS A 7 35.39 -5.90 -24.75
C HIS A 7 34.00 -5.26 -24.81
N ARG A 8 33.09 -5.77 -24.02
CA ARG A 8 31.76 -5.15 -23.85
C ARG A 8 31.95 -3.78 -23.21
N ALA A 9 31.05 -2.84 -23.53
CA ALA A 9 31.00 -1.59 -22.81
C ALA A 9 30.65 -1.84 -21.32
N PRO A 10 31.16 -1.04 -20.37
CA PRO A 10 30.92 -1.27 -18.93
C PRO A 10 29.44 -1.40 -18.54
N TRP A 11 28.55 -0.72 -19.23
CA TRP A 11 27.08 -0.78 -19.03
C TRP A 11 26.38 -1.93 -19.77
N ALA A 12 27.12 -2.77 -20.48
CA ALA A 12 26.63 -3.96 -21.17
C ALA A 12 27.37 -5.24 -20.70
N ASP A 13 28.09 -5.16 -19.59
CA ASP A 13 28.86 -6.25 -19.00
C ASP A 13 28.45 -6.50 -17.54
N PRO A 14 27.60 -7.51 -17.25
CA PRO A 14 27.17 -7.83 -15.88
C PRO A 14 28.32 -8.17 -14.92
N THR A 15 29.51 -8.52 -15.43
CA THR A 15 30.68 -8.80 -14.59
C THR A 15 31.40 -7.53 -14.13
N ASN A 16 31.17 -6.40 -14.80
CA ASN A 16 31.67 -5.10 -14.39
C ASN A 16 30.67 -4.45 -13.41
N ILE A 17 30.98 -4.46 -12.13
CA ILE A 17 30.15 -3.88 -11.05
C ILE A 17 30.46 -2.40 -10.76
N GLY A 18 31.53 -1.86 -11.36
CA GLY A 18 31.94 -0.46 -11.18
C GLY A 18 33.45 -0.30 -11.42
N GLU A 19 33.87 0.94 -11.67
CA GLU A 19 35.27 1.32 -11.85
C GLU A 19 35.63 2.44 -10.86
N HIS A 20 36.73 2.27 -10.13
CA HIS A 20 37.20 3.19 -9.07
C HIS A 20 36.24 3.39 -7.89
N VAL A 21 35.26 2.50 -7.72
CA VAL A 21 34.28 2.56 -6.63
C VAL A 21 34.94 2.18 -5.31
N LEU A 22 34.70 2.97 -4.28
CA LEU A 22 35.13 2.68 -2.91
C LEU A 22 34.33 1.52 -2.30
N PRO A 23 34.91 0.78 -1.35
CA PRO A 23 34.17 -0.26 -0.61
C PRO A 23 32.94 0.34 0.10
N PRO A 24 31.85 -0.42 0.22
CA PRO A 24 30.67 0.01 0.98
C PRO A 24 30.97 0.09 2.47
N HIS A 25 30.28 0.98 3.19
CA HIS A 25 30.36 1.13 4.63
C HIS A 25 28.97 1.33 5.23
N ALA A 26 28.86 1.23 6.56
CA ALA A 26 27.62 1.50 7.28
C ALA A 26 27.18 2.96 7.14
N ALA A 27 25.86 3.20 7.16
CA ALA A 27 25.31 4.52 7.28
C ALA A 27 25.62 5.14 8.66
N PHE A 28 25.89 6.43 8.71
CA PHE A 28 26.18 7.18 9.94
C PHE A 28 25.25 8.37 10.07
N LEU A 29 24.90 8.70 11.32
CA LEU A 29 24.10 9.91 11.58
C LEU A 29 24.96 11.17 11.47
N GLY A 30 24.49 12.10 10.65
CA GLY A 30 25.15 13.40 10.46
C GLY A 30 26.50 13.28 9.73
N GLY A 31 27.27 14.33 9.82
CA GLY A 31 28.59 14.47 9.17
C GLY A 31 28.62 15.70 8.26
N ASP A 32 29.75 16.40 8.27
CA ASP A 32 29.96 17.56 7.41
C ASP A 32 30.25 17.09 5.97
N ALA A 33 29.28 17.29 5.09
CA ALA A 33 29.44 17.06 3.66
C ALA A 33 28.96 18.27 2.87
N LEU A 34 29.72 18.64 1.84
CA LEU A 34 29.27 19.64 0.89
C LEU A 34 28.15 19.04 0.03
N CYS A 35 26.93 19.55 0.19
CA CYS A 35 25.79 19.17 -0.63
C CYS A 35 25.91 19.76 -2.04
N LEU A 36 25.88 18.89 -3.04
CA LEU A 36 25.91 19.26 -4.46
C LEU A 36 24.53 19.20 -5.13
N ASN A 37 23.46 19.08 -4.35
CA ASN A 37 22.08 19.13 -4.85
C ASN A 37 21.71 20.50 -5.42
N GLY A 38 20.59 20.56 -6.13
CA GLY A 38 20.01 21.78 -6.68
C GLY A 38 19.99 21.79 -8.21
N THR A 39 20.08 22.96 -8.82
CA THR A 39 20.00 23.11 -10.27
C THR A 39 21.31 22.78 -10.94
N TRP A 40 21.31 21.85 -11.88
CA TRP A 40 22.43 21.47 -12.72
C TRP A 40 22.15 21.82 -14.18
N ALA A 41 23.19 22.08 -14.96
CA ALA A 41 23.07 22.13 -16.40
C ALA A 41 22.90 20.71 -16.95
N PHE A 42 21.98 20.53 -17.87
CA PHE A 42 21.55 19.21 -18.35
C PHE A 42 21.24 19.21 -19.85
N ARG A 43 21.54 18.14 -20.53
CA ARG A 43 20.97 17.79 -21.85
C ARG A 43 20.66 16.32 -21.93
N CYS A 44 19.58 15.98 -22.62
CA CYS A 44 19.10 14.60 -22.76
C CYS A 44 18.76 14.30 -24.21
N GLY A 45 19.05 13.07 -24.65
CA GLY A 45 18.73 12.62 -26.00
C GLY A 45 19.23 11.23 -26.28
N LEU A 46 18.84 10.68 -27.44
CA LEU A 46 19.38 9.45 -27.98
C LEU A 46 20.76 9.72 -28.58
N ALA A 47 21.74 8.82 -28.31
CA ALA A 47 23.07 8.87 -28.91
C ALA A 47 23.75 10.25 -28.86
N LEU A 48 23.72 10.92 -27.71
CA LEU A 48 24.33 12.25 -27.56
C LEU A 48 25.85 12.21 -27.84
N PRO A 49 26.38 13.12 -28.65
CA PRO A 49 27.81 13.20 -28.87
C PRO A 49 28.55 13.74 -27.64
N ALA A 50 29.80 13.39 -27.50
CA ALA A 50 30.67 13.94 -26.45
C ALA A 50 30.86 15.47 -26.59
N GLY A 51 30.80 15.97 -27.79
CA GLY A 51 31.11 17.39 -28.12
C GLY A 51 32.59 17.61 -28.46
N ASP A 52 32.91 18.84 -28.89
CA ASP A 52 34.28 19.26 -29.12
C ASP A 52 34.44 20.71 -28.62
N PRO A 53 35.11 20.96 -27.49
CA PRO A 53 35.68 19.94 -26.58
C PRO A 53 34.59 19.02 -25.95
N PRO A 54 34.97 17.83 -25.46
CA PRO A 54 34.02 16.94 -24.81
C PRO A 54 33.32 17.65 -23.65
N PHE A 55 32.04 17.32 -23.42
CA PHE A 55 31.22 18.00 -22.38
C PHE A 55 31.81 17.87 -20.96
N TRP A 56 32.61 16.85 -20.73
CA TRP A 56 33.30 16.64 -19.44
C TRP A 56 34.61 17.38 -19.29
N ALA A 57 35.16 17.96 -20.39
CA ALA A 57 36.41 18.71 -20.31
C ALA A 57 36.30 19.88 -19.34
N ALA A 58 37.41 20.28 -18.70
CA ALA A 58 37.39 21.38 -17.75
C ALA A 58 36.91 22.70 -18.38
N ASP A 59 37.29 22.95 -19.64
CA ASP A 59 36.86 24.06 -20.48
C ASP A 59 35.60 23.76 -21.33
N GLY A 60 34.99 22.57 -21.15
CA GLY A 60 33.77 22.15 -21.83
C GLY A 60 32.62 23.09 -21.48
N GLY A 61 32.03 23.71 -22.51
CA GLY A 61 30.97 24.72 -22.33
C GLY A 61 29.58 24.12 -22.18
N VAL A 62 28.72 24.86 -21.47
CA VAL A 62 27.27 24.70 -21.53
C VAL A 62 26.79 25.61 -22.67
N GLY A 63 26.34 25.03 -23.79
CA GLY A 63 25.94 25.73 -25.01
C GLY A 63 24.55 25.42 -25.50
N GLU A 64 24.33 25.48 -26.80
CA GLU A 64 23.04 25.13 -27.41
C GLU A 64 22.61 23.70 -27.07
N GLY A 65 21.32 23.49 -26.74
CA GLY A 65 20.74 22.20 -26.35
C GLY A 65 20.90 21.87 -24.86
N TRP A 66 21.58 22.71 -24.08
CA TRP A 66 21.60 22.56 -22.61
C TRP A 66 20.45 23.36 -21.96
N THR A 67 19.92 22.79 -20.90
CA THR A 67 18.84 23.34 -20.07
C THR A 67 19.17 23.13 -18.59
N ALA A 68 18.22 23.41 -17.71
CA ALA A 68 18.34 23.17 -16.28
C ALA A 68 17.55 21.94 -15.85
N ILE A 69 18.09 21.18 -14.90
CA ILE A 69 17.40 20.06 -14.22
C ILE A 69 17.63 20.16 -12.71
N GLN A 70 16.67 19.70 -11.91
CA GLN A 70 16.84 19.55 -10.47
C GLN A 70 17.49 18.20 -10.13
N VAL A 71 18.48 18.24 -9.25
CA VAL A 71 19.13 17.07 -8.65
C VAL A 71 18.98 17.22 -7.12
N PRO A 72 18.45 16.21 -6.41
CA PRO A 72 17.99 14.93 -6.92
C PRO A 72 16.66 15.01 -7.67
N GLY A 73 16.43 14.04 -8.59
CA GLY A 73 15.18 13.86 -9.31
C GLY A 73 15.32 12.95 -10.54
N CYS A 74 14.24 12.28 -10.89
CA CYS A 74 14.16 11.56 -12.17
C CYS A 74 13.94 12.55 -13.33
N TRP A 75 14.31 12.14 -14.55
CA TRP A 75 14.21 12.98 -15.75
C TRP A 75 12.77 13.19 -16.19
N GLU A 76 11.99 12.09 -16.20
CA GLU A 76 10.71 11.99 -16.86
C GLU A 76 9.67 12.91 -16.20
N PRO A 77 9.56 12.97 -14.86
CA PRO A 77 8.71 13.97 -14.21
C PRO A 77 9.12 15.42 -14.47
N GLN A 78 10.38 15.65 -14.88
CA GLN A 78 10.90 16.97 -15.24
C GLN A 78 10.80 17.26 -16.76
N GLY A 79 10.15 16.35 -17.52
CA GLY A 79 9.86 16.56 -18.94
C GLY A 79 10.95 16.09 -19.90
N PHE A 80 11.89 15.24 -19.46
CA PHE A 80 12.95 14.69 -20.29
C PHE A 80 12.82 13.18 -20.47
N GLY A 81 13.02 12.68 -21.69
CA GLY A 81 12.86 11.27 -21.98
C GLY A 81 11.39 10.84 -21.96
N LYS A 82 11.16 9.59 -21.65
CA LYS A 82 9.83 8.99 -21.52
C LYS A 82 9.81 7.98 -20.38
N PRO A 83 8.84 8.04 -19.44
CA PRO A 83 8.64 6.98 -18.47
C PRO A 83 8.06 5.76 -19.21
N TYR A 84 8.51 4.57 -18.84
CA TYR A 84 7.94 3.30 -19.28
C TYR A 84 7.40 2.56 -18.08
N TYR A 85 6.20 1.98 -18.24
CA TYR A 85 5.61 1.13 -17.22
C TYR A 85 5.38 -0.28 -17.76
N PHE A 86 5.83 -1.27 -17.02
CA PHE A 86 5.53 -2.68 -17.20
C PHE A 86 5.38 -3.33 -15.82
N ALA A 87 4.33 -4.09 -15.61
CA ALA A 87 4.18 -4.87 -14.38
C ALA A 87 5.16 -6.06 -14.36
N CYS A 88 5.47 -6.58 -15.53
CA CYS A 88 6.52 -7.57 -15.76
C CYS A 88 6.93 -7.50 -17.23
N GLY A 89 8.21 -7.25 -17.49
CA GLY A 89 8.72 -7.14 -18.84
C GLY A 89 9.35 -5.78 -19.16
N PHE A 90 9.63 -5.56 -20.44
CA PHE A 90 10.55 -4.51 -20.86
C PHE A 90 10.04 -3.76 -22.08
N PRO A 91 10.53 -2.52 -22.31
CA PRO A 91 10.39 -1.87 -23.62
C PRO A 91 10.99 -2.74 -24.74
N ALA A 92 10.43 -2.66 -25.93
CA ALA A 92 10.78 -3.52 -27.07
C ALA A 92 12.28 -3.46 -27.48
N PHE A 93 13.00 -2.39 -27.12
CA PHE A 93 14.44 -2.25 -27.39
C PHE A 93 15.32 -2.96 -26.35
N VAL A 94 14.74 -3.47 -25.26
CA VAL A 94 15.40 -4.38 -24.32
C VAL A 94 15.07 -5.79 -24.79
N GLY A 95 15.98 -6.39 -25.53
CA GLY A 95 15.74 -7.70 -26.15
C GLY A 95 15.70 -8.82 -25.12
N THR A 96 14.68 -9.67 -25.20
CA THR A 96 14.51 -10.84 -24.31
C THR A 96 14.78 -12.16 -24.99
N GLU A 97 15.11 -12.14 -26.28
CA GLU A 97 15.40 -13.34 -27.08
C GLU A 97 16.70 -14.02 -26.63
N GLU A 98 16.75 -15.32 -26.82
CA GLU A 98 17.95 -16.12 -26.52
C GLU A 98 19.16 -15.61 -27.31
N GLY A 99 20.29 -15.40 -26.60
CA GLY A 99 21.52 -14.83 -27.17
C GLY A 99 21.55 -13.31 -27.28
N HIS A 100 20.45 -12.61 -26.98
CA HIS A 100 20.42 -11.15 -26.90
C HIS A 100 20.86 -10.62 -25.52
N ILE A 101 20.36 -11.25 -24.44
CA ILE A 101 20.72 -10.91 -23.07
C ILE A 101 22.24 -11.08 -22.87
N PRO A 102 22.96 -10.09 -22.28
CA PRO A 102 22.52 -8.94 -21.52
C PRO A 102 22.49 -7.60 -22.31
N GLN A 103 22.31 -7.60 -23.59
CA GLN A 103 22.43 -6.42 -24.44
C GLN A 103 21.12 -5.65 -24.52
N VAL A 104 21.24 -4.32 -24.60
CA VAL A 104 20.15 -3.37 -24.84
C VAL A 104 20.45 -2.64 -26.17
N ASP A 105 19.47 -2.33 -26.97
CA ASP A 105 19.67 -1.53 -28.20
C ASP A 105 20.08 -0.11 -27.84
N GLU A 106 21.36 0.15 -27.85
CA GLU A 106 22.00 1.43 -27.52
C GLU A 106 21.44 2.63 -28.30
N SER A 107 20.94 2.40 -29.52
CA SER A 107 20.37 3.45 -30.36
C SER A 107 19.05 4.03 -29.84
N GLN A 108 18.39 3.28 -28.94
CA GLN A 108 17.10 3.64 -28.33
C GLN A 108 17.24 4.10 -26.89
N VAL A 109 18.46 4.04 -26.30
CA VAL A 109 18.69 4.44 -24.93
C VAL A 109 18.90 5.93 -24.81
N TYR A 110 18.09 6.59 -24.02
CA TYR A 110 18.32 7.98 -23.64
C TYR A 110 19.58 8.09 -22.78
N VAL A 111 20.37 9.13 -23.08
CA VAL A 111 21.57 9.50 -22.35
C VAL A 111 21.36 10.93 -21.80
N GLY A 112 21.59 11.09 -20.50
CA GLY A 112 21.58 12.38 -19.84
C GLY A 112 22.99 12.83 -19.50
N GLN A 113 23.36 14.03 -19.92
CA GLN A 113 24.65 14.63 -19.60
C GLN A 113 24.43 15.81 -18.68
N TYR A 114 25.09 15.77 -17.54
CA TYR A 114 24.96 16.76 -16.46
C TYR A 114 26.26 17.51 -16.28
N ARG A 115 26.16 18.76 -15.87
CA ARG A 115 27.30 19.56 -15.51
C ARG A 115 26.98 20.50 -14.35
N ARG A 116 27.91 20.59 -13.39
CA ARG A 116 27.82 21.49 -12.25
C ARG A 116 29.19 22.07 -11.89
N SER A 117 29.23 23.35 -11.58
CA SER A 117 30.38 23.98 -10.95
C SER A 117 30.13 24.08 -9.44
N PHE A 118 31.18 23.88 -8.65
CA PHE A 118 31.13 23.96 -7.20
C PHE A 118 32.47 24.43 -6.64
N ALA A 119 32.45 25.01 -5.46
CA ALA A 119 33.67 25.46 -4.78
C ALA A 119 34.04 24.50 -3.65
N THR A 120 35.34 24.20 -3.56
CA THR A 120 35.87 23.44 -2.43
C THR A 120 36.87 24.26 -1.64
N PRO A 121 36.94 24.11 -0.30
CA PRO A 121 38.04 24.62 0.50
C PRO A 121 39.35 23.91 0.13
N GLU A 122 40.47 24.37 0.69
CA GLU A 122 41.74 23.66 0.62
C GLU A 122 41.59 22.29 1.30
N ILE A 123 42.04 21.23 0.64
CA ILE A 123 42.00 19.86 1.18
C ILE A 123 43.20 19.69 2.13
N PRO A 124 42.97 19.45 3.43
CA PRO A 124 44.10 19.27 4.36
C PRO A 124 45.00 18.10 3.94
N ALA A 125 46.30 18.28 4.11
CA ALA A 125 47.27 17.27 3.72
C ALA A 125 46.95 15.89 4.37
N GLY A 126 46.92 14.85 3.57
CA GLY A 126 46.57 13.48 3.98
C GLY A 126 45.09 13.20 4.15
N SER A 127 44.19 14.18 4.01
CA SER A 127 42.74 13.99 3.94
C SER A 127 42.31 13.37 2.61
N ARG A 128 41.13 12.72 2.57
CA ARG A 128 40.54 12.18 1.37
C ARG A 128 39.21 12.90 1.08
N ALA A 129 38.99 13.25 -0.18
CA ALA A 129 37.72 13.81 -0.64
C ALA A 129 36.91 12.70 -1.33
N VAL A 130 35.75 12.37 -0.78
CA VAL A 130 34.88 11.32 -1.28
C VAL A 130 33.63 11.91 -1.91
N LEU A 131 33.45 11.70 -3.21
CA LEU A 131 32.26 12.07 -3.96
C LEU A 131 31.27 10.91 -3.89
N CYS A 132 30.09 11.15 -3.29
CA CYS A 132 29.04 10.16 -3.12
C CYS A 132 27.82 10.51 -3.99
N PHE A 133 27.33 9.54 -4.73
CA PHE A 133 26.01 9.54 -5.36
C PHE A 133 25.12 8.57 -4.61
N GLY A 134 24.10 9.04 -3.91
CA GLY A 134 23.19 8.24 -3.10
C GLY A 134 22.32 7.28 -3.90
N GLY A 135 22.01 7.61 -5.16
CA GLY A 135 21.28 6.76 -6.09
C GLY A 135 21.22 7.35 -7.50
N VAL A 136 21.63 6.55 -8.49
CA VAL A 136 21.61 6.92 -9.92
C VAL A 136 21.11 5.73 -10.74
N LYS A 137 20.02 5.91 -11.47
CA LYS A 137 19.44 4.84 -12.30
C LYS A 137 19.68 5.15 -13.80
N SER A 138 20.25 4.23 -14.59
CA SER A 138 20.65 2.87 -14.25
C SER A 138 22.18 2.71 -14.16
N ALA A 139 22.96 3.37 -15.01
CA ALA A 139 24.44 3.34 -15.02
C ALA A 139 24.99 4.73 -15.35
N PHE A 140 26.14 5.09 -14.78
CA PHE A 140 26.70 6.40 -14.99
C PHE A 140 28.24 6.44 -14.94
N ARG A 141 28.81 7.41 -15.64
CA ARG A 141 30.23 7.79 -15.56
C ARG A 141 30.33 9.22 -15.03
N CYS A 142 31.38 9.50 -14.31
CA CYS A 142 31.63 10.87 -13.84
C CYS A 142 33.08 11.31 -14.05
N TRP A 143 33.25 12.63 -14.15
CA TRP A 143 34.53 13.32 -14.33
C TRP A 143 34.59 14.54 -13.42
N VAL A 144 35.72 14.74 -12.78
CA VAL A 144 36.02 15.96 -12.01
C VAL A 144 37.12 16.74 -12.72
N ASN A 145 36.90 18.02 -13.03
CA ASN A 145 37.86 18.88 -13.76
C ASN A 145 38.39 18.25 -15.06
N GLY A 146 37.54 17.50 -15.76
CA GLY A 146 37.92 16.85 -17.02
C GLY A 146 38.56 15.47 -16.85
N ALA A 147 39.01 15.10 -15.65
CA ALA A 147 39.62 13.81 -15.37
C ALA A 147 38.55 12.78 -14.98
N TYR A 148 38.70 11.55 -15.50
CA TYR A 148 37.77 10.46 -15.23
C TYR A 148 37.86 10.04 -13.75
N ALA A 149 36.71 10.12 -13.04
CA ALA A 149 36.60 9.74 -11.64
C ALA A 149 36.14 8.28 -11.48
N GLY A 150 35.20 7.81 -12.31
CA GLY A 150 34.76 6.42 -12.25
C GLY A 150 33.43 6.10 -12.95
N PHE A 151 33.05 4.83 -12.83
CA PHE A 151 31.79 4.26 -13.35
C PHE A 151 31.02 3.57 -12.22
N GLY A 152 29.71 3.79 -12.17
CA GLY A 152 28.82 3.15 -11.21
C GLY A 152 27.55 2.60 -11.86
N LYS A 153 27.01 1.54 -11.29
CA LYS A 153 25.70 0.97 -11.62
C LYS A 153 25.08 0.23 -10.42
N GLY A 154 23.87 -0.29 -10.57
CA GLY A 154 23.13 -0.99 -9.51
C GLY A 154 22.06 -0.12 -8.85
N SER A 155 21.84 1.05 -9.38
CA SER A 155 20.71 1.97 -9.22
C SER A 155 20.39 2.42 -7.78
N MET A 156 20.16 1.50 -6.83
CA MET A 156 19.44 1.73 -5.57
C MET A 156 20.34 1.87 -4.34
N LEU A 157 21.66 1.86 -4.53
CA LEU A 157 22.65 1.96 -3.45
C LEU A 157 23.68 3.05 -3.75
N PRO A 158 24.26 3.68 -2.70
CA PRO A 158 25.27 4.71 -2.89
C PRO A 158 26.50 4.23 -3.65
N VAL A 159 27.07 5.07 -4.51
CA VAL A 159 28.33 4.85 -5.21
C VAL A 159 29.28 5.97 -4.84
N GLU A 160 30.46 5.61 -4.34
CA GLU A 160 31.48 6.56 -3.84
C GLU A 160 32.77 6.46 -4.62
N PHE A 161 33.40 7.62 -4.87
CA PHE A 161 34.67 7.74 -5.58
C PHE A 161 35.63 8.59 -4.76
N ASP A 162 36.91 8.17 -4.69
CA ASP A 162 37.97 9.04 -4.21
C ASP A 162 38.36 10.03 -5.32
N VAL A 163 38.10 11.30 -5.06
CA VAL A 163 38.38 12.38 -6.01
C VAL A 163 39.44 13.36 -5.50
N THR A 164 40.20 12.94 -4.49
CA THR A 164 41.19 13.77 -3.79
C THR A 164 42.16 14.44 -4.77
N ASP A 165 42.78 13.66 -5.64
CA ASP A 165 43.77 14.10 -6.62
C ASP A 165 43.15 14.81 -7.82
N LEU A 166 41.85 14.83 -7.97
CA LEU A 166 41.12 15.45 -9.06
C LEU A 166 40.62 16.87 -8.70
N LEU A 167 40.62 17.20 -7.41
CA LEU A 167 40.16 18.51 -6.90
C LEU A 167 41.31 19.49 -6.73
N HIS A 168 40.96 20.76 -6.81
CA HIS A 168 41.84 21.86 -6.43
C HIS A 168 41.05 22.90 -5.61
N PRO A 169 41.73 23.70 -4.78
CA PRO A 169 41.08 24.76 -4.04
C PRO A 169 40.34 25.75 -4.96
N GLY A 170 39.13 26.15 -4.53
CA GLY A 170 38.27 27.04 -5.30
C GLY A 170 37.33 26.31 -6.24
N GLN A 171 37.17 26.83 -7.46
CA GLN A 171 36.16 26.33 -8.41
C GLN A 171 36.57 25.03 -9.05
N ASN A 172 35.68 24.04 -8.94
CA ASN A 172 35.76 22.72 -9.59
C ASN A 172 34.56 22.49 -10.48
N THR A 173 34.68 21.54 -11.41
CA THR A 173 33.61 21.12 -12.31
C THR A 173 33.37 19.62 -12.16
N LEU A 174 32.10 19.25 -11.96
CA LEU A 174 31.62 17.88 -12.01
C LEU A 174 30.82 17.67 -13.30
N ALA A 175 31.16 16.66 -14.06
CA ALA A 175 30.40 16.21 -15.22
C ALA A 175 29.95 14.77 -15.00
N VAL A 176 28.71 14.45 -15.35
CA VAL A 176 28.12 13.11 -15.19
C VAL A 176 27.38 12.72 -16.48
N GLU A 177 27.57 11.50 -16.93
CA GLU A 177 26.79 10.91 -18.01
C GLU A 177 26.00 9.73 -17.45
N VAL A 178 24.67 9.79 -17.53
CA VAL A 178 23.76 8.76 -17.06
C VAL A 178 23.08 8.10 -18.26
N ARG A 179 22.94 6.79 -18.22
CA ARG A 179 22.21 6.01 -19.23
C ARG A 179 20.92 5.50 -18.62
N ALA A 180 19.79 5.71 -19.30
CA ALA A 180 18.47 5.30 -18.82
C ALA A 180 18.34 3.77 -18.67
N PHE A 181 18.99 3.01 -19.57
CA PHE A 181 19.01 1.56 -19.56
C PHE A 181 20.45 1.04 -19.70
N SER A 182 20.73 -0.05 -19.04
CA SER A 182 21.99 -0.81 -19.09
C SER A 182 21.65 -2.29 -18.93
N ASP A 183 22.66 -3.16 -18.87
CA ASP A 183 22.48 -4.59 -18.53
C ASP A 183 21.79 -4.79 -17.17
N ALA A 184 21.88 -3.81 -16.28
CA ALA A 184 21.20 -3.83 -14.98
C ALA A 184 19.68 -3.98 -15.09
N VAL A 185 19.05 -3.57 -16.19
CA VAL A 185 17.60 -3.66 -16.40
C VAL A 185 17.08 -5.09 -16.26
N TYR A 186 17.88 -6.10 -16.64
CA TYR A 186 17.52 -7.52 -16.51
C TYR A 186 17.48 -8.03 -15.05
N LEU A 187 18.00 -7.26 -14.09
CA LEU A 187 17.91 -7.49 -12.65
C LEU A 187 17.04 -6.45 -11.94
N GLU A 188 16.41 -5.54 -12.67
CA GLU A 188 15.65 -4.40 -12.14
C GLU A 188 14.27 -4.29 -12.84
N ASP A 189 13.62 -5.44 -13.03
CA ASP A 189 12.32 -5.59 -13.69
C ASP A 189 11.16 -5.62 -12.67
N GLN A 190 11.16 -4.62 -11.77
CA GLN A 190 10.13 -4.47 -10.76
C GLN A 190 8.81 -3.97 -11.36
N ASP A 191 7.67 -4.31 -10.73
CA ASP A 191 6.37 -3.68 -11.00
C ASP A 191 6.40 -2.18 -10.65
N MET A 192 7.17 -1.43 -11.43
CA MET A 192 7.43 -0.02 -11.22
C MET A 192 7.76 0.70 -12.53
N TRP A 193 7.66 2.02 -12.54
CA TRP A 193 8.09 2.83 -13.67
C TRP A 193 9.59 2.70 -13.92
N HIS A 194 9.97 2.50 -15.18
CA HIS A 194 11.35 2.67 -15.61
C HIS A 194 11.60 4.16 -15.86
N MET A 195 12.32 4.78 -14.94
CA MET A 195 12.72 6.19 -14.99
C MET A 195 14.22 6.29 -14.68
N ALA A 196 14.85 7.36 -15.15
CA ALA A 196 16.29 7.54 -15.02
C ALA A 196 16.65 8.86 -14.34
N GLY A 197 17.89 8.98 -13.90
CA GLY A 197 18.42 10.21 -13.34
C GLY A 197 19.24 10.02 -12.07
N ILE A 198 19.76 11.14 -11.58
CA ILE A 198 20.40 11.25 -10.26
C ILE A 198 19.28 11.58 -9.27
N TYR A 199 18.68 10.57 -8.64
CA TYR A 199 17.43 10.73 -7.88
C TYR A 199 17.61 10.74 -6.36
N ARG A 200 18.83 10.50 -5.85
CA ARG A 200 19.22 10.73 -4.45
C ARG A 200 20.35 11.73 -4.37
N ASP A 201 20.71 12.13 -3.18
CA ASP A 201 21.67 13.19 -2.90
C ASP A 201 23.03 12.96 -3.55
N VAL A 202 23.66 14.05 -3.97
CA VAL A 202 25.07 14.09 -4.36
C VAL A 202 25.83 14.91 -3.33
N THR A 203 26.84 14.31 -2.70
CA THR A 203 27.62 14.94 -1.63
C THR A 203 29.11 14.77 -1.84
N LEU A 204 29.87 15.72 -1.33
CA LEU A 204 31.33 15.63 -1.25
C LEU A 204 31.74 15.69 0.22
N ARG A 205 32.24 14.55 0.73
CA ARG A 205 32.68 14.38 2.12
C ARG A 205 34.20 14.48 2.21
N MET A 206 34.67 15.24 3.20
CA MET A 206 36.09 15.28 3.54
C MET A 206 36.38 14.33 4.69
N GLU A 207 37.17 13.29 4.44
CA GLU A 207 37.64 12.37 5.45
C GLU A 207 39.01 12.80 5.97
N PRO A 208 39.20 12.87 7.30
CA PRO A 208 40.49 13.23 7.88
C PRO A 208 41.59 12.18 7.57
N PRO A 209 42.88 12.51 7.75
CA PRO A 209 43.97 11.55 7.52
C PRO A 209 43.81 10.25 8.32
N CYS A 210 43.36 10.35 9.57
CA CYS A 210 42.97 9.24 10.42
C CYS A 210 41.42 9.22 10.46
N ALA A 211 40.79 8.17 9.88
CA ALA A 211 39.33 8.10 9.72
C ALA A 211 38.74 6.75 10.12
N LEU A 212 37.54 6.78 10.70
CA LEU A 212 36.66 5.63 10.86
C LEU A 212 35.98 5.37 9.51
N LEU A 213 36.35 4.26 8.87
CA LEU A 213 35.82 3.90 7.55
C LEU A 213 34.54 3.11 7.65
N ASP A 214 34.44 2.20 8.63
CA ASP A 214 33.24 1.38 8.84
C ASP A 214 33.08 1.03 10.33
N VAL A 215 31.82 0.87 10.75
CA VAL A 215 31.46 0.45 12.11
C VAL A 215 30.35 -0.59 12.02
N TYR A 216 30.52 -1.73 12.66
CA TYR A 216 29.45 -2.69 12.85
C TYR A 216 29.16 -2.89 14.33
N ALA A 217 28.00 -2.43 14.78
CA ALA A 217 27.53 -2.45 16.18
C ALA A 217 26.44 -3.51 16.35
N LYS A 218 26.78 -4.62 17.05
CA LYS A 218 25.87 -5.73 17.33
C LYS A 218 25.34 -5.60 18.76
N ALA A 219 24.13 -5.03 18.90
CA ALA A 219 23.45 -4.86 20.19
C ALA A 219 22.47 -6.03 20.40
N ASP A 220 22.75 -6.89 21.38
CA ASP A 220 21.97 -8.10 21.67
C ASP A 220 21.01 -7.87 22.87
N SER A 221 19.95 -8.67 22.96
CA SER A 221 18.93 -8.61 24.01
C SER A 221 19.44 -8.86 25.44
N ASP A 222 20.65 -9.42 25.60
CA ASP A 222 21.30 -9.58 26.88
C ASP A 222 22.04 -8.31 27.37
N GLY A 223 21.96 -7.21 26.61
CA GLY A 223 22.61 -5.94 26.90
C GLY A 223 24.05 -5.86 26.42
N SER A 224 24.59 -6.89 25.77
CA SER A 224 25.93 -6.86 25.19
C SER A 224 25.93 -6.06 23.87
N LEU A 225 26.95 -5.21 23.70
CA LEU A 225 27.20 -4.44 22.48
C LEU A 225 28.59 -4.75 21.98
N ARG A 226 28.69 -5.55 20.93
CA ARG A 226 29.92 -5.92 20.26
C ARG A 226 30.14 -5.01 19.05
N ILE A 227 31.32 -4.38 18.98
CA ILE A 227 31.64 -3.37 17.97
C ILE A 227 32.89 -3.83 17.20
N GLU A 228 32.74 -3.85 15.87
CA GLU A 228 33.84 -4.09 14.93
C GLU A 228 34.07 -2.81 14.12
N THR A 229 35.32 -2.44 13.87
CA THR A 229 35.63 -1.19 13.16
C THR A 229 36.68 -1.40 12.09
N GLU A 230 36.56 -0.65 10.98
CA GLU A 230 37.62 -0.48 9.99
C GLU A 230 38.08 0.98 10.04
N THR A 231 39.40 1.19 10.07
CA THR A 231 40.01 2.51 10.21
C THR A 231 41.13 2.74 9.20
N ARG A 232 41.33 4.00 8.86
CA ARG A 232 42.57 4.46 8.22
C ARG A 232 43.36 5.25 9.26
N GLY A 233 44.52 4.73 9.71
CA GLY A 233 45.33 5.33 10.77
C GLY A 233 44.65 5.25 12.16
N GLY A 234 45.18 6.07 13.09
CA GLY A 234 44.73 6.10 14.46
C GLY A 234 45.42 5.08 15.37
N ASP A 235 45.42 5.34 16.67
CA ASP A 235 46.07 4.48 17.69
C ASP A 235 45.06 3.70 18.52
N ALA A 236 43.86 4.26 18.70
CA ALA A 236 42.80 3.64 19.47
C ALA A 236 41.41 4.09 18.99
N VAL A 237 40.42 3.21 19.19
CA VAL A 237 38.99 3.52 18.98
C VAL A 237 38.30 3.52 20.33
N ARG A 238 37.64 4.62 20.67
CA ARG A 238 36.82 4.77 21.88
C ARG A 238 35.34 4.74 21.50
N ALA A 239 34.55 3.94 22.20
CA ALA A 239 33.11 3.88 22.09
C ALA A 239 32.42 4.36 23.36
N ARG A 240 31.37 5.15 23.24
CA ARG A 240 30.51 5.66 24.32
C ARG A 240 29.06 5.35 24.01
N LEU A 241 28.41 4.59 24.89
CA LEU A 241 26.98 4.29 24.85
C LEU A 241 26.23 5.22 25.79
N ARG A 242 25.19 5.90 25.28
CA ARG A 242 24.38 6.85 26.05
C ARG A 242 22.88 6.57 25.92
N ASP A 243 22.13 6.89 27.02
CA ASP A 243 20.69 7.07 27.01
C ASP A 243 20.38 8.55 27.27
N GLY A 244 20.05 9.29 26.22
CA GLY A 244 20.04 10.75 26.25
C GLY A 244 21.39 11.29 26.69
N GLU A 245 21.40 12.10 27.74
CA GLU A 245 22.64 12.67 28.31
C GLU A 245 23.41 11.69 29.23
N THR A 246 22.81 10.57 29.62
CA THR A 246 23.42 9.64 30.58
C THR A 246 24.40 8.71 29.87
N LEU A 247 25.66 8.75 30.30
CA LEU A 247 26.67 7.79 29.86
C LEU A 247 26.45 6.45 30.57
N LEU A 248 26.18 5.39 29.82
CA LEU A 248 25.91 4.05 30.31
C LEU A 248 27.17 3.17 30.33
N ALA A 249 27.99 3.25 29.30
CA ALA A 249 29.20 2.48 29.14
C ALA A 249 30.22 3.21 28.27
N GLU A 250 31.52 3.03 28.58
CA GLU A 250 32.63 3.51 27.73
C GLU A 250 33.72 2.42 27.69
N GLY A 251 34.38 2.32 26.56
CA GLY A 251 35.49 1.41 26.35
C GLY A 251 36.44 1.90 25.26
N THR A 252 37.64 1.35 25.22
CA THR A 252 38.67 1.67 24.23
C THR A 252 39.37 0.39 23.77
N ALA A 253 39.65 0.26 22.47
CA ALA A 253 40.38 -0.86 21.88
C ALA A 253 41.34 -0.36 20.82
N ALA A 254 42.36 -1.14 20.45
CA ALA A 254 43.17 -0.84 19.28
C ALA A 254 42.36 -0.99 17.97
N PRO A 255 42.68 -0.25 16.90
CA PRO A 255 42.07 -0.43 15.61
C PRO A 255 42.03 -1.86 15.12
N GLY A 256 40.89 -2.32 14.58
CA GLY A 256 40.69 -3.68 14.12
C GLY A 256 40.44 -4.73 15.22
N GLN A 257 40.56 -4.36 16.50
CA GLN A 257 40.17 -5.23 17.61
C GLN A 257 38.68 -5.02 17.94
N VAL A 258 38.02 -6.11 18.29
CA VAL A 258 36.62 -6.08 18.72
C VAL A 258 36.51 -5.39 20.07
N LEU A 259 35.68 -4.35 20.16
CA LEU A 259 35.32 -3.69 21.39
C LEU A 259 33.97 -4.23 21.90
N THR A 260 33.89 -4.57 23.19
CA THR A 260 32.62 -5.01 23.78
C THR A 260 32.25 -4.07 24.93
N LEU A 261 31.03 -3.53 24.88
CA LEU A 261 30.40 -2.79 25.95
C LEU A 261 29.24 -3.60 26.52
N ALA A 262 28.77 -3.25 27.71
CA ALA A 262 27.54 -3.80 28.29
C ALA A 262 26.65 -2.66 28.77
N CYS A 263 25.40 -2.65 28.34
CA CYS A 263 24.36 -1.79 28.90
C CYS A 263 24.03 -2.27 30.32
N PRO A 264 24.06 -1.41 31.35
CA PRO A 264 23.69 -1.83 32.72
C PRO A 264 22.25 -2.37 32.72
N PRO A 265 21.96 -3.49 33.43
CA PRO A 265 20.64 -4.14 33.38
C PRO A 265 19.48 -3.22 33.77
N GLU A 266 19.69 -2.29 34.70
CA GLU A 266 18.70 -1.31 35.16
C GLU A 266 18.37 -0.23 34.12
N HIS A 267 19.21 -0.08 33.08
CA HIS A 267 19.00 0.84 31.95
C HIS A 267 18.65 0.13 30.64
N LEU A 268 18.71 -1.22 30.64
CA LEU A 268 18.46 -2.00 29.43
C LEU A 268 16.97 -2.01 29.08
N ARG A 269 16.63 -1.36 27.99
CA ARG A 269 15.32 -1.37 27.37
C ARG A 269 15.46 -1.92 25.96
N LEU A 270 14.75 -3.02 25.67
CA LEU A 270 14.85 -3.69 24.39
C LEU A 270 14.08 -2.91 23.31
N TRP A 271 14.60 -2.99 22.11
CA TRP A 271 13.95 -2.43 20.92
C TRP A 271 12.95 -3.45 20.34
N SER A 272 11.76 -2.97 19.98
CA SER A 272 10.77 -3.68 19.17
C SER A 272 9.91 -2.67 18.42
N ALA A 273 9.08 -3.11 17.45
CA ALA A 273 8.15 -2.22 16.78
C ALA A 273 7.07 -1.63 17.71
N GLU A 274 6.83 -2.24 18.86
CA GLU A 274 5.91 -1.72 19.88
C GLU A 274 6.61 -0.78 20.87
N THR A 275 7.90 -1.01 21.13
CA THR A 275 8.73 -0.26 22.10
C THR A 275 10.08 0.08 21.46
N PRO A 276 10.16 1.11 20.59
CA PRO A 276 11.35 1.41 19.80
C PRO A 276 12.41 2.16 20.62
N ASN A 277 12.96 1.49 21.62
CA ASN A 277 13.99 2.08 22.50
C ASN A 277 15.34 2.11 21.80
N LEU A 278 15.92 3.30 21.67
CA LEU A 278 17.21 3.54 21.03
C LEU A 278 18.20 4.18 22.01
N TYR A 279 19.47 3.93 21.77
CA TYR A 279 20.61 4.48 22.48
C TYR A 279 21.55 5.12 21.48
N THR A 280 22.26 6.15 21.90
CA THR A 280 23.28 6.81 21.08
C THR A 280 24.64 6.15 21.32
N LEU A 281 25.27 5.66 20.25
CA LEU A 281 26.64 5.17 20.22
C LEU A 281 27.53 6.17 19.51
N THR A 282 28.46 6.76 20.24
CA THR A 282 29.50 7.64 19.68
C THR A 282 30.82 6.88 19.60
N MET A 283 31.36 6.81 18.39
CA MET A 283 32.64 6.19 18.06
C MET A 283 33.69 7.27 17.78
N THR A 284 34.78 7.31 18.53
CA THR A 284 35.86 8.29 18.34
C THR A 284 37.15 7.58 18.03
N LEU A 285 37.74 7.85 16.85
CA LEU A 285 39.13 7.44 16.54
C LEU A 285 40.09 8.42 17.19
N LEU A 286 41.07 7.89 17.88
CA LEU A 286 42.11 8.68 18.56
C LEU A 286 43.43 8.54 17.82
N GLN A 287 44.16 9.65 17.74
CA GLN A 287 45.56 9.72 17.33
C GLN A 287 46.33 10.50 18.38
N ASP A 288 47.40 9.93 18.93
CA ASP A 288 48.17 10.53 20.03
C ASP A 288 47.27 10.97 21.23
N SER A 289 46.26 10.14 21.53
CA SER A 289 45.23 10.39 22.56
C SER A 289 44.25 11.54 22.27
N ALA A 290 44.33 12.23 21.14
CA ALA A 290 43.40 13.27 20.70
C ALA A 290 42.37 12.72 19.71
N PRO A 291 41.12 13.22 19.72
CA PRO A 291 40.12 12.87 18.70
C PRO A 291 40.58 13.22 17.30
N ALA A 292 40.59 12.24 16.39
CA ALA A 292 40.93 12.41 14.98
C ALA A 292 39.72 12.33 14.06
N ASP A 293 38.76 11.44 14.37
CA ASP A 293 37.48 11.32 13.68
C ASP A 293 36.41 10.83 14.63
N GLU A 294 35.14 11.19 14.38
CA GLU A 294 34.00 10.78 15.18
C GLU A 294 32.80 10.42 14.31
N LYS A 295 32.14 9.32 14.68
CA LYS A 295 30.91 8.85 14.03
C LYS A 295 29.85 8.54 15.10
N THR A 296 28.61 8.83 14.80
CA THR A 296 27.47 8.56 15.68
C THR A 296 26.48 7.61 15.00
N LEU A 297 25.94 6.70 15.81
CA LEU A 297 24.91 5.74 15.41
C LEU A 297 23.81 5.71 16.48
N GLU A 298 22.58 5.38 16.09
CA GLU A 298 21.54 4.90 17.00
C GLU A 298 21.58 3.37 17.03
N VAL A 299 21.53 2.78 18.23
CA VAL A 299 21.54 1.32 18.42
C VAL A 299 20.34 0.89 19.25
N GLY A 300 19.70 -0.20 18.85
CA GLY A 300 18.59 -0.83 19.57
C GLY A 300 18.97 -2.25 19.98
N PHE A 301 18.89 -2.54 21.28
CA PHE A 301 19.18 -3.88 21.81
C PHE A 301 18.03 -4.82 21.47
N ARG A 302 18.30 -5.84 20.68
CA ARG A 302 17.32 -6.85 20.28
C ARG A 302 17.96 -8.13 19.79
N ARG A 303 17.16 -9.21 19.79
CA ARG A 303 17.52 -10.50 19.17
C ARG A 303 16.40 -10.97 18.27
N ILE A 304 16.75 -11.37 17.05
CA ILE A 304 15.83 -11.98 16.08
C ILE A 304 16.25 -13.43 15.88
N GLU A 305 15.29 -14.35 16.01
CA GLU A 305 15.54 -15.78 15.94
C GLU A 305 14.40 -16.49 15.21
N ILE A 306 14.72 -17.59 14.56
CA ILE A 306 13.74 -18.59 14.13
C ILE A 306 13.82 -19.77 15.09
N ASP A 307 12.69 -20.08 15.74
CA ASP A 307 12.50 -21.25 16.59
C ASP A 307 11.45 -22.18 15.97
N GLY A 308 11.91 -23.17 15.24
CA GLY A 308 11.04 -24.07 14.47
C GLY A 308 10.22 -23.30 13.43
N GLU A 309 8.93 -23.19 13.66
CA GLU A 309 7.97 -22.54 12.75
C GLU A 309 7.75 -21.06 13.08
N ARG A 310 8.43 -20.50 14.08
CA ARG A 310 8.16 -19.15 14.63
C ARG A 310 9.32 -18.20 14.35
N LEU A 311 8.98 -17.00 13.92
CA LEU A 311 9.89 -15.85 13.96
C LEU A 311 9.74 -15.17 15.31
N LEU A 312 10.84 -14.98 16.03
CA LEU A 312 10.87 -14.36 17.36
C LEU A 312 11.66 -13.05 17.34
N CYS A 313 11.16 -12.07 18.09
CA CYS A 313 11.90 -10.88 18.51
C CYS A 313 11.96 -10.88 20.03
N ASN A 314 13.16 -10.82 20.60
CA ASN A 314 13.37 -10.86 22.07
C ASN A 314 12.65 -12.02 22.75
N GLY A 315 12.62 -13.18 22.12
CA GLY A 315 11.96 -14.38 22.62
C GLY A 315 10.44 -14.41 22.45
N MET A 316 9.82 -13.36 21.92
CA MET A 316 8.37 -13.29 21.69
C MET A 316 8.03 -13.47 20.20
N PRO A 317 6.94 -14.20 19.86
CA PRO A 317 6.49 -14.35 18.48
C PRO A 317 6.20 -13.00 17.81
N VAL A 318 6.70 -12.80 16.60
CA VAL A 318 6.41 -11.64 15.76
C VAL A 318 5.28 -11.96 14.81
N LYS A 319 4.33 -11.04 14.67
CA LYS A 319 3.31 -11.05 13.62
C LYS A 319 3.49 -9.81 12.75
N LEU A 320 3.92 -10.03 11.50
CA LEU A 320 4.14 -8.98 10.52
C LEU A 320 2.78 -8.53 9.96
N ARG A 321 2.30 -7.38 10.43
CA ARG A 321 1.13 -6.68 9.91
C ARG A 321 1.65 -5.64 8.93
N GLY A 322 2.06 -6.13 7.76
CA GLY A 322 2.94 -5.43 6.86
C GLY A 322 2.29 -4.91 5.59
N VAL A 323 3.04 -4.03 4.93
CA VAL A 323 2.78 -3.55 3.57
C VAL A 323 4.06 -3.58 2.75
N ASN A 324 3.93 -3.79 1.44
CA ASN A 324 4.98 -3.54 0.48
C ASN A 324 5.13 -2.04 0.23
N TYR A 325 6.33 -1.53 0.02
CA TYR A 325 6.59 -0.10 -0.13
C TYR A 325 7.60 0.20 -1.23
N HIS A 326 7.13 0.87 -2.28
CA HIS A 326 7.97 1.47 -3.30
C HIS A 326 8.34 2.92 -2.93
N ALA A 327 9.62 3.28 -3.09
CA ALA A 327 10.04 4.68 -3.03
C ALA A 327 9.46 5.44 -4.23
N PHE A 328 8.47 6.30 -3.99
CA PHE A 328 7.76 6.97 -5.08
C PHE A 328 7.10 8.27 -4.66
N THR A 329 7.20 9.28 -5.53
CA THR A 329 6.33 10.46 -5.53
C THR A 329 5.84 10.75 -6.95
N PRO A 330 4.61 11.26 -7.12
CA PRO A 330 4.04 11.49 -8.45
C PRO A 330 4.81 12.53 -9.28
N THR A 331 5.54 13.44 -8.63
CA THR A 331 6.30 14.51 -9.27
C THR A 331 7.81 14.30 -9.29
N GLY A 332 8.32 13.39 -8.47
CA GLY A 332 9.76 13.11 -8.34
C GLY A 332 10.19 11.74 -8.85
N GLY A 333 9.22 10.85 -9.13
CA GLY A 333 9.52 9.46 -9.43
C GLY A 333 10.16 8.76 -8.22
N TYR A 334 11.38 8.23 -8.37
CA TYR A 334 12.14 7.60 -7.28
C TYR A 334 12.68 8.59 -6.24
N HIS A 335 12.63 9.89 -6.50
CA HIS A 335 13.01 10.89 -5.51
C HIS A 335 11.90 11.06 -4.47
N VAL A 336 12.21 10.73 -3.22
CA VAL A 336 11.28 10.83 -2.08
C VAL A 336 11.89 11.76 -1.03
N PRO A 337 11.35 12.97 -0.86
CA PRO A 337 11.73 13.86 0.23
C PRO A 337 11.48 13.25 1.61
N VAL A 338 12.24 13.65 2.62
CA VAL A 338 12.14 13.11 3.98
C VAL A 338 10.74 13.28 4.58
N GLU A 339 10.08 14.40 4.30
CA GLU A 339 8.73 14.71 4.78
C GLU A 339 7.68 13.73 4.23
N VAL A 340 7.92 13.17 3.05
CA VAL A 340 7.07 12.14 2.45
C VAL A 340 7.26 10.81 3.18
N TYR A 341 8.49 10.42 3.49
CA TYR A 341 8.75 9.25 4.33
C TYR A 341 8.11 9.40 5.71
N GLU A 342 8.31 10.55 6.39
CA GLU A 342 7.69 10.82 7.70
C GLU A 342 6.17 10.70 7.67
N ARG A 343 5.52 11.27 6.64
CA ARG A 343 4.08 11.20 6.45
C ARG A 343 3.61 9.76 6.23
N ASP A 344 4.25 9.04 5.31
CA ASP A 344 3.86 7.69 4.92
C ASP A 344 4.04 6.72 6.10
N LEU A 345 5.20 6.73 6.77
CA LEU A 345 5.50 5.87 7.91
C LEU A 345 4.61 6.18 9.14
N THR A 346 4.33 7.46 9.38
CA THR A 346 3.39 7.89 10.42
C THR A 346 1.97 7.41 10.11
N THR A 347 1.55 7.50 8.84
CA THR A 347 0.24 7.01 8.40
C THR A 347 0.14 5.49 8.58
N MET A 348 1.18 4.75 8.24
CA MET A 348 1.24 3.31 8.49
C MET A 348 1.06 2.97 9.97
N LYS A 349 1.80 3.62 10.87
CA LYS A 349 1.67 3.42 12.33
C LYS A 349 0.27 3.73 12.84
N ARG A 350 -0.36 4.81 12.36
CA ARG A 350 -1.74 5.19 12.72
C ARG A 350 -2.78 4.17 12.25
N HIS A 351 -2.42 3.32 11.30
CA HIS A 351 -3.27 2.25 10.77
C HIS A 351 -2.83 0.85 11.22
N ASN A 352 -2.09 0.76 12.35
CA ASN A 352 -1.63 -0.49 12.98
C ASN A 352 -0.69 -1.34 12.11
N ILE A 353 -0.12 -0.78 11.06
CA ILE A 353 0.94 -1.41 10.29
C ILE A 353 2.20 -1.37 11.14
N ASN A 354 2.85 -2.53 11.34
CA ASN A 354 4.06 -2.68 12.15
C ASN A 354 5.26 -3.16 11.35
N ALA A 355 5.10 -3.46 10.05
CA ALA A 355 6.15 -4.01 9.22
C ALA A 355 6.10 -3.46 7.78
N ILE A 356 7.27 -3.38 7.15
CA ILE A 356 7.42 -2.94 5.76
C ILE A 356 8.38 -3.91 5.05
N ARG A 357 8.02 -4.34 3.83
CA ARG A 357 8.96 -4.92 2.88
C ARG A 357 9.36 -3.84 1.89
N THR A 358 10.66 -3.60 1.75
CA THR A 358 11.19 -2.61 0.82
C THR A 358 11.17 -3.16 -0.60
N SER A 359 9.97 -3.35 -1.14
CA SER A 359 9.74 -3.92 -2.46
C SER A 359 10.22 -2.98 -3.56
N HIS A 360 11.13 -3.33 -4.45
CA HIS A 360 11.95 -4.55 -4.39
C HIS A 360 13.41 -4.13 -4.42
N TYR A 361 13.76 -3.16 -3.54
CA TYR A 361 15.10 -2.55 -3.48
C TYR A 361 15.31 -1.76 -2.18
N PRO A 362 16.58 -1.58 -1.75
CA PRO A 362 16.89 -0.79 -0.57
C PRO A 362 16.45 0.68 -0.71
N GLN A 363 15.86 1.20 0.37
CA GLN A 363 15.41 2.58 0.46
C GLN A 363 16.58 3.53 0.75
N ASP A 364 16.28 4.84 0.86
CA ASP A 364 17.25 5.82 1.38
C ASP A 364 17.55 5.53 2.87
N ASP A 365 18.75 5.87 3.37
CA ASP A 365 19.15 5.57 4.75
C ASP A 365 18.27 6.28 5.80
N VAL A 366 17.76 7.47 5.47
CA VAL A 366 16.81 8.19 6.33
C VAL A 366 15.52 7.39 6.58
N PHE A 367 15.09 6.58 5.63
CA PHE A 367 13.92 5.69 5.78
C PHE A 367 14.13 4.71 6.95
N TYR A 368 15.29 4.06 7.02
CA TYR A 368 15.60 3.09 8.09
C TYR A 368 15.74 3.80 9.45
N THR A 369 16.38 4.96 9.48
CA THR A 369 16.44 5.80 10.69
C THR A 369 15.05 6.16 11.21
N LEU A 370 14.11 6.49 10.32
CA LEU A 370 12.72 6.76 10.70
C LEU A 370 12.01 5.48 11.18
N CYS A 371 12.23 4.34 10.52
CA CYS A 371 11.68 3.05 10.96
C CYS A 371 12.21 2.63 12.34
N ASP A 372 13.51 2.87 12.63
CA ASP A 372 14.11 2.63 13.95
C ASP A 372 13.40 3.43 15.05
N ARG A 373 13.15 4.73 14.79
CA ARG A 373 12.55 5.67 15.75
C ARG A 373 11.05 5.52 15.92
N LEU A 374 10.33 5.21 14.84
CA LEU A 374 8.87 5.03 14.85
C LEU A 374 8.45 3.63 15.32
N GLY A 375 9.36 2.65 15.27
CA GLY A 375 9.08 1.26 15.58
C GLY A 375 8.34 0.55 14.45
N LEU A 376 9.04 0.27 13.35
CA LEU A 376 8.56 -0.52 12.22
C LEU A 376 9.56 -1.61 11.92
N TYR A 377 9.14 -2.86 11.84
CA TYR A 377 9.98 -3.95 11.34
C TYR A 377 10.21 -3.79 9.85
N VAL A 378 11.42 -4.05 9.39
CA VAL A 378 11.76 -3.97 7.97
C VAL A 378 12.30 -5.31 7.48
N MET A 379 11.72 -5.80 6.39
CA MET A 379 12.30 -6.79 5.50
C MET A 379 13.00 -6.00 4.40
N ASP A 380 14.34 -5.92 4.49
CA ASP A 380 15.15 -5.14 3.57
C ASP A 380 15.54 -6.00 2.37
N GLU A 381 15.12 -5.55 1.17
CA GLU A 381 15.21 -6.37 -0.04
C GLU A 381 16.25 -5.87 -1.02
N CYS A 382 17.06 -6.82 -1.49
CA CYS A 382 18.10 -6.59 -2.47
C CYS A 382 17.48 -6.29 -3.85
N ASN A 383 18.05 -5.31 -4.56
CA ASN A 383 17.63 -4.89 -5.89
C ASN A 383 17.93 -5.96 -6.96
N VAL A 384 17.19 -7.07 -6.90
CA VAL A 384 17.26 -8.20 -7.83
C VAL A 384 15.86 -8.68 -8.14
N GLU A 385 15.40 -8.38 -9.34
CA GLU A 385 14.18 -8.92 -9.93
C GLU A 385 14.34 -9.08 -11.43
N SER A 386 13.95 -10.25 -11.95
CA SER A 386 14.11 -10.56 -13.37
C SER A 386 12.82 -11.15 -13.98
N HIS A 387 11.67 -10.70 -13.52
CA HIS A 387 10.35 -11.27 -13.77
C HIS A 387 10.12 -11.62 -15.25
N GLY A 388 10.33 -10.70 -16.17
CA GLY A 388 10.12 -10.90 -17.61
C GLY A 388 11.15 -11.82 -18.30
N VAL A 389 12.26 -12.14 -17.63
CA VAL A 389 13.32 -13.01 -18.17
C VAL A 389 13.78 -14.12 -17.21
N ARG A 390 13.08 -14.33 -16.12
CA ARG A 390 13.42 -15.35 -15.11
C ARG A 390 13.57 -16.75 -15.72
N GLU A 391 12.74 -17.11 -16.69
CA GLU A 391 12.81 -18.39 -17.41
C GLU A 391 14.03 -18.51 -18.34
N LYS A 392 14.77 -17.41 -18.55
CA LYS A 392 16.01 -17.35 -19.32
C LYS A 392 17.27 -17.55 -18.47
N ASN A 393 17.11 -18.08 -17.25
CA ASN A 393 18.21 -18.32 -16.32
C ASN A 393 18.91 -17.01 -15.84
N VAL A 394 18.15 -15.92 -15.71
CA VAL A 394 18.61 -14.62 -15.19
C VAL A 394 18.01 -14.40 -13.80
N PRO A 395 18.82 -14.20 -12.75
CA PRO A 395 20.24 -14.52 -12.68
C PRO A 395 20.50 -16.05 -12.59
N GLY A 396 19.54 -16.82 -12.09
CA GLY A 396 19.48 -18.27 -12.04
C GLY A 396 20.81 -18.95 -11.69
N ASN A 397 21.30 -19.78 -12.59
CA ASN A 397 22.59 -20.47 -12.46
C ASN A 397 23.70 -19.89 -13.35
N ASP A 398 23.40 -18.82 -14.12
CA ASP A 398 24.38 -18.26 -15.06
C ASP A 398 25.48 -17.47 -14.32
N PRO A 399 26.76 -17.90 -14.39
CA PRO A 399 27.84 -17.23 -13.69
C PRO A 399 28.11 -15.80 -14.19
N LEU A 400 27.57 -15.40 -15.34
CA LEU A 400 27.63 -14.03 -15.86
C LEU A 400 27.08 -13.02 -14.88
N TRP A 401 26.02 -13.38 -14.13
CA TRP A 401 25.33 -12.50 -13.21
C TRP A 401 25.86 -12.53 -11.77
N THR A 402 26.73 -13.49 -11.44
CA THR A 402 27.19 -13.70 -10.05
C THR A 402 27.77 -12.45 -9.42
N ALA A 403 28.65 -11.74 -10.13
CA ALA A 403 29.28 -10.54 -9.59
C ALA A 403 28.25 -9.44 -9.27
N ALA A 404 27.32 -9.21 -10.19
CA ALA A 404 26.30 -8.17 -10.06
C ALA A 404 25.35 -8.41 -8.87
N VAL A 405 24.86 -9.65 -8.69
CA VAL A 405 23.89 -9.94 -7.61
C VAL A 405 24.55 -10.03 -6.23
N VAL A 406 25.77 -10.59 -6.15
CA VAL A 406 26.52 -10.68 -4.89
C VAL A 406 26.96 -9.29 -4.42
N ASP A 407 27.39 -8.40 -5.33
CA ASP A 407 27.74 -7.01 -4.98
C ASP A 407 26.55 -6.26 -4.41
N ARG A 408 25.38 -6.32 -5.06
CA ARG A 408 24.15 -5.70 -4.57
C ARG A 408 23.81 -6.15 -3.14
N MET A 409 23.84 -7.45 -2.90
CA MET A 409 23.57 -8.02 -1.58
C MET A 409 24.58 -7.54 -0.51
N ARG A 410 25.86 -7.56 -0.84
CA ARG A 410 26.91 -7.12 0.09
C ARG A 410 26.78 -5.64 0.45
N ARG A 411 26.55 -4.79 -0.54
CA ARG A 411 26.41 -3.34 -0.34
C ARG A 411 25.19 -3.01 0.52
N MET A 412 24.06 -3.67 0.30
CA MET A 412 22.86 -3.52 1.13
C MET A 412 23.14 -3.90 2.58
N VAL A 413 23.64 -5.12 2.82
CA VAL A 413 23.89 -5.62 4.18
C VAL A 413 24.90 -4.74 4.92
N VAL A 414 26.01 -4.33 4.28
CA VAL A 414 27.02 -3.48 4.94
C VAL A 414 26.44 -2.12 5.32
N ARG A 415 25.66 -1.49 4.43
CA ARG A 415 25.06 -0.18 4.71
C ARG A 415 24.06 -0.24 5.86
N ASP A 416 23.15 -1.26 5.86
CA ASP A 416 21.93 -1.24 6.68
C ASP A 416 22.01 -2.10 7.95
N ARG A 417 23.10 -2.86 8.16
CA ARG A 417 23.24 -3.83 9.27
C ARG A 417 23.18 -3.25 10.68
N ASN A 418 23.37 -1.93 10.85
CA ASN A 418 23.26 -1.28 12.16
C ASN A 418 21.84 -0.86 12.54
N HIS A 419 20.89 -0.88 11.59
CA HIS A 419 19.49 -0.52 11.87
C HIS A 419 18.76 -1.63 12.62
N PRO A 420 18.27 -1.39 13.86
CA PRO A 420 17.49 -2.39 14.58
C PRO A 420 16.16 -2.72 13.92
N CYS A 421 15.58 -1.82 13.13
CA CYS A 421 14.33 -2.07 12.39
C CYS A 421 14.46 -3.18 11.34
N VAL A 422 15.63 -3.33 10.71
CA VAL A 422 15.88 -4.42 9.75
C VAL A 422 15.95 -5.74 10.49
N ILE A 423 14.94 -6.60 10.33
CA ILE A 423 14.83 -7.89 11.03
C ILE A 423 14.97 -9.09 10.10
N ILE A 424 14.87 -8.89 8.79
CA ILE A 424 14.99 -9.92 7.75
C ILE A 424 15.77 -9.32 6.58
N TRP A 425 16.75 -10.06 6.06
CA TRP A 425 17.40 -9.78 4.79
C TRP A 425 16.68 -10.53 3.67
N SER A 426 16.28 -9.85 2.59
CA SER A 426 15.68 -10.49 1.43
C SER A 426 16.62 -10.44 0.23
N LEU A 427 16.77 -11.58 -0.45
CA LEU A 427 17.66 -11.72 -1.61
C LEU A 427 17.10 -11.07 -2.88
N GLY A 428 15.81 -10.79 -2.93
CA GLY A 428 15.14 -10.22 -4.10
C GLY A 428 13.77 -10.84 -4.36
N ASN A 429 13.23 -10.54 -5.53
CA ASN A 429 11.88 -10.88 -5.96
C ASN A 429 11.88 -11.65 -7.28
N GLU A 430 10.94 -12.54 -7.48
CA GLU A 430 10.46 -13.21 -8.70
C GLU A 430 11.51 -13.45 -9.81
N SER A 431 12.66 -14.04 -9.44
CA SER A 431 13.82 -14.20 -10.32
C SER A 431 14.24 -15.65 -10.52
N ASN A 432 13.39 -16.62 -10.45
CA ASN A 432 13.71 -18.05 -10.41
C ASN A 432 14.93 -18.38 -9.54
N SER A 433 14.82 -19.35 -8.65
CA SER A 433 15.92 -19.71 -7.76
C SER A 433 17.06 -20.43 -8.49
N GLY A 434 18.27 -20.26 -7.96
CA GLY A 434 19.45 -20.92 -8.50
C GLY A 434 20.71 -20.62 -7.71
N GLU A 435 21.85 -21.09 -8.24
CA GLU A 435 23.17 -20.98 -7.61
C GLU A 435 23.56 -19.54 -7.25
N ASN A 436 23.09 -18.55 -8.01
CA ASN A 436 23.37 -17.15 -7.73
C ASN A 436 22.68 -16.68 -6.44
N HIS A 437 21.45 -17.14 -6.14
CA HIS A 437 20.78 -16.83 -4.88
C HIS A 437 21.46 -17.52 -3.69
N HIS A 438 21.97 -18.76 -3.86
CA HIS A 438 22.75 -19.43 -2.82
C HIS A 438 24.04 -18.65 -2.50
N LYS A 439 24.71 -18.08 -3.53
CA LYS A 439 25.90 -17.24 -3.34
C LYS A 439 25.56 -15.90 -2.65
N MET A 440 24.43 -15.27 -3.01
CA MET A 440 23.94 -14.07 -2.33
C MET A 440 23.68 -14.35 -0.84
N ARG A 441 22.99 -15.46 -0.51
CA ARG A 441 22.80 -15.91 0.86
C ARG A 441 24.11 -16.09 1.61
N ALA A 442 25.07 -16.80 0.99
CA ALA A 442 26.37 -17.01 1.59
C ALA A 442 27.11 -15.69 1.86
N ALA A 443 27.04 -14.73 0.94
CA ALA A 443 27.63 -13.41 1.08
C ALA A 443 26.96 -12.59 2.23
N ALA A 444 25.64 -12.63 2.35
CA ALA A 444 24.92 -11.99 3.44
C ALA A 444 25.31 -12.56 4.81
N LEU A 445 25.30 -13.90 4.93
CA LEU A 445 25.67 -14.62 6.16
C LEU A 445 27.15 -14.47 6.56
N ALA A 446 28.04 -14.16 5.62
CA ALA A 446 29.43 -13.84 5.91
C ALA A 446 29.57 -12.46 6.58
N LEU A 447 28.63 -11.53 6.34
CA LEU A 447 28.62 -10.17 6.86
C LEU A 447 27.76 -10.01 8.11
N ASP A 448 26.60 -10.67 8.13
CA ASP A 448 25.65 -10.62 9.24
C ASP A 448 24.93 -11.96 9.43
N ARG A 449 24.97 -12.49 10.66
CA ARG A 449 24.27 -13.72 11.07
C ARG A 449 23.19 -13.45 12.12
N THR A 450 22.90 -12.19 12.40
CA THR A 450 21.93 -11.80 13.43
C THR A 450 20.50 -11.71 12.92
N ARG A 451 20.32 -11.92 11.62
CA ARG A 451 19.01 -11.84 10.91
C ARG A 451 18.83 -13.05 10.00
N PRO A 452 17.61 -13.60 9.90
CA PRO A 452 17.28 -14.62 8.92
C PRO A 452 17.27 -14.07 7.49
N ILE A 453 17.37 -14.96 6.53
CA ILE A 453 17.37 -14.67 5.10
C ILE A 453 16.05 -15.08 4.48
N HIS A 454 15.48 -14.22 3.68
CA HIS A 454 14.27 -14.42 2.89
C HIS A 454 14.59 -14.38 1.39
N TYR A 455 13.78 -15.03 0.59
CA TYR A 455 13.75 -14.90 -0.87
C TYR A 455 12.36 -15.16 -1.43
N GLU A 456 11.83 -14.23 -2.23
CA GLU A 456 10.56 -14.41 -2.96
C GLU A 456 10.83 -15.06 -4.32
N GLY A 457 10.88 -16.36 -4.33
CA GLY A 457 11.17 -17.17 -5.52
C GLY A 457 10.68 -18.60 -5.35
N GLY A 458 9.64 -18.80 -4.55
CA GLY A 458 9.08 -20.12 -4.25
C GLY A 458 9.68 -20.78 -3.01
N ALA A 459 9.56 -22.10 -2.90
CA ALA A 459 9.98 -22.87 -1.73
C ALA A 459 11.44 -23.36 -1.80
N ASP A 460 12.38 -22.50 -2.21
CA ASP A 460 13.81 -22.83 -2.16
C ASP A 460 14.40 -22.55 -0.78
N LEU A 461 14.35 -23.56 0.10
CA LEU A 461 14.89 -23.48 1.45
C LEU A 461 16.44 -23.52 1.51
N GLN A 462 17.13 -23.62 0.38
CA GLN A 462 18.58 -23.38 0.31
C GLN A 462 18.89 -21.89 0.16
N ALA A 463 17.97 -21.12 -0.42
CA ALA A 463 18.07 -19.67 -0.54
C ALA A 463 17.41 -18.95 0.62
N SER A 464 16.30 -19.47 1.18
CA SER A 464 15.45 -18.80 2.19
C SER A 464 15.33 -19.61 3.47
N ASP A 465 15.22 -18.93 4.62
CA ASP A 465 14.83 -19.52 5.91
C ASP A 465 13.31 -19.60 6.06
N PHE A 466 12.55 -18.97 5.16
CA PHE A 466 11.09 -18.90 5.14
C PHE A 466 10.50 -19.67 3.96
N VAL A 467 9.29 -20.15 4.13
CA VAL A 467 8.43 -20.49 3.00
C VAL A 467 7.66 -19.25 2.61
N CYS A 468 7.81 -18.83 1.37
CA CYS A 468 7.20 -17.64 0.83
C CYS A 468 5.93 -17.99 0.07
N VAL A 469 4.87 -17.23 0.29
CA VAL A 469 3.57 -17.43 -0.36
C VAL A 469 3.08 -16.10 -0.90
N GLY A 470 2.97 -15.99 -2.23
CA GLY A 470 2.39 -14.84 -2.91
C GLY A 470 0.92 -15.09 -3.29
N TYR A 471 0.08 -14.05 -3.25
CA TYR A 471 -1.31 -14.00 -3.73
C TYR A 471 -2.15 -15.25 -3.46
N SER A 472 -2.18 -15.69 -2.21
CA SER A 472 -2.92 -16.86 -1.74
C SER A 472 -4.31 -16.47 -1.28
N SER A 473 -5.30 -17.35 -1.47
CA SER A 473 -6.58 -17.20 -0.77
C SER A 473 -6.43 -17.58 0.71
N TRP A 474 -7.25 -16.97 1.58
CA TRP A 474 -7.23 -17.29 3.01
C TRP A 474 -7.54 -18.79 3.29
N GLN A 475 -8.33 -19.46 2.45
CA GLN A 475 -8.59 -20.90 2.54
C GLN A 475 -7.31 -21.72 2.32
N ARG A 476 -6.47 -21.31 1.36
CA ARG A 476 -5.17 -21.94 1.11
C ARG A 476 -4.21 -21.69 2.27
N GLU A 477 -4.22 -20.48 2.82
CA GLU A 477 -3.44 -20.14 4.01
C GLU A 477 -3.86 -20.96 5.25
N GLU A 478 -5.14 -21.28 5.37
CA GLU A 478 -5.67 -22.14 6.44
C GLU A 478 -5.15 -23.59 6.32
N LEU A 479 -4.94 -24.12 5.12
CA LEU A 479 -4.30 -25.42 4.91
C LEU A 479 -2.85 -25.42 5.41
N PHE A 480 -2.08 -24.37 5.11
CA PHE A 480 -0.74 -24.19 5.68
C PHE A 480 -0.78 -24.15 7.20
N ALA A 481 -1.68 -23.34 7.77
CA ALA A 481 -1.84 -23.20 9.21
C ALA A 481 -2.12 -24.53 9.91
N ASN A 482 -2.88 -25.40 9.26
CA ASN A 482 -3.26 -26.72 9.75
C ASN A 482 -2.24 -27.84 9.45
N GLY A 483 -1.12 -27.53 8.82
CA GLY A 483 -0.09 -28.53 8.49
C GLY A 483 -0.55 -29.54 7.45
N GLN A 484 -1.23 -29.11 6.41
CA GLN A 484 -1.76 -29.96 5.35
C GLN A 484 -0.99 -29.76 4.04
N ASP A 485 -1.04 -30.74 3.16
CA ASP A 485 -0.60 -30.54 1.78
C ASP A 485 -1.49 -29.47 1.13
N VAL A 486 -0.86 -28.48 0.52
CA VAL A 486 -1.55 -27.34 -0.08
C VAL A 486 -1.65 -27.54 -1.58
N PRO A 487 -2.88 -27.77 -2.11
CA PRO A 487 -3.05 -28.03 -3.53
C PRO A 487 -2.76 -26.78 -4.37
N ASP A 488 -2.34 -27.04 -5.61
CA ASP A 488 -2.16 -26.04 -6.62
C ASP A 488 -3.46 -25.25 -6.89
N ARG A 489 -3.35 -23.91 -7.04
CA ARG A 489 -4.40 -23.00 -7.52
C ARG A 489 -5.69 -22.92 -6.70
N LEU A 490 -5.73 -23.38 -5.46
CA LEU A 490 -6.93 -23.24 -4.64
C LEU A 490 -7.24 -21.74 -4.38
N GLY A 491 -8.34 -21.24 -4.97
CA GLY A 491 -8.79 -19.85 -4.80
C GLY A 491 -8.13 -18.82 -5.71
N VAL A 492 -7.10 -19.17 -6.47
CA VAL A 492 -6.49 -18.30 -7.47
C VAL A 492 -7.39 -18.20 -8.71
N VAL A 493 -7.37 -17.07 -9.42
CA VAL A 493 -8.10 -16.89 -10.69
C VAL A 493 -7.49 -17.79 -11.76
N ALA A 494 -7.86 -19.08 -11.72
CA ALA A 494 -7.31 -20.09 -12.61
C ALA A 494 -7.96 -20.00 -13.99
N GLY A 495 -7.18 -20.03 -15.05
CA GLY A 495 -7.60 -20.12 -16.44
C GLY A 495 -7.48 -18.83 -17.27
N GLU A 496 -7.27 -17.67 -16.63
CA GLU A 496 -7.15 -16.39 -17.31
C GLU A 496 -5.75 -15.78 -17.21
N MET A 497 -4.85 -16.36 -16.42
CA MET A 497 -3.48 -15.88 -16.26
C MET A 497 -2.45 -16.90 -16.72
N ASP A 498 -1.35 -16.40 -17.28
CA ASP A 498 -0.17 -17.23 -17.52
C ASP A 498 0.26 -17.86 -16.19
N PRO A 499 0.38 -19.20 -16.11
CA PRO A 499 0.84 -19.90 -14.91
C PRO A 499 2.22 -19.42 -14.39
N ASN A 500 2.99 -18.76 -15.25
CA ASN A 500 4.30 -18.21 -14.92
C ASN A 500 4.23 -16.85 -14.19
N LEU A 501 3.07 -16.20 -14.15
CA LEU A 501 2.87 -14.94 -13.44
C LEU A 501 2.81 -15.10 -11.92
N LEU A 502 2.51 -16.30 -11.41
CA LEU A 502 2.42 -16.57 -9.97
C LEU A 502 3.36 -17.72 -9.60
N MET A 503 4.50 -17.40 -8.99
CA MET A 503 5.54 -18.36 -8.59
C MET A 503 5.07 -19.39 -7.57
N SER A 504 4.00 -19.12 -6.82
CA SER A 504 3.53 -19.93 -5.68
C SER A 504 2.32 -20.82 -5.96
N VAL A 505 2.00 -21.12 -7.23
CA VAL A 505 0.80 -21.90 -7.58
C VAL A 505 0.98 -23.41 -7.53
N ASN A 506 2.18 -23.94 -7.29
CA ASN A 506 2.44 -25.37 -7.23
C ASN A 506 1.95 -26.01 -5.93
N THR A 507 1.58 -27.28 -5.98
CA THR A 507 1.27 -28.06 -4.78
C THR A 507 2.48 -28.11 -3.86
N ILE A 508 2.33 -27.59 -2.64
CA ILE A 508 3.36 -27.60 -1.61
C ILE A 508 3.00 -28.67 -0.57
N ARG A 509 3.87 -29.65 -0.40
CA ARG A 509 3.67 -30.73 0.58
C ARG A 509 4.05 -30.25 1.98
N TYR A 510 3.33 -30.72 2.99
CA TYR A 510 3.62 -30.41 4.40
C TYR A 510 5.09 -30.73 4.76
N GLU A 511 5.62 -31.84 4.28
CA GLU A 511 7.02 -32.24 4.51
C GLU A 511 8.06 -31.20 4.05
N THR A 512 7.71 -30.37 3.05
CA THR A 512 8.58 -29.31 2.54
C THR A 512 8.65 -28.12 3.49
N TYR A 513 7.51 -27.74 4.13
CA TYR A 513 7.44 -26.52 4.92
C TYR A 513 7.38 -26.74 6.44
N LYS A 514 7.26 -27.97 6.89
CA LYS A 514 7.30 -28.28 8.33
C LYS A 514 8.60 -27.73 8.95
N ASN A 515 8.51 -27.17 10.13
CA ASN A 515 9.63 -26.55 10.86
C ASN A 515 10.20 -25.28 10.22
N HIS A 516 9.48 -24.65 9.28
CA HIS A 516 9.85 -23.35 8.72
C HIS A 516 8.73 -22.34 8.96
N PRO A 517 9.07 -21.09 9.29
CA PRO A 517 8.10 -20.01 9.32
C PRO A 517 7.60 -19.70 7.91
N ILE A 518 6.34 -19.29 7.80
CA ILE A 518 5.69 -18.91 6.54
C ILE A 518 5.41 -17.42 6.55
N VAL A 519 5.64 -16.77 5.42
CA VAL A 519 5.33 -15.35 5.21
C VAL A 519 4.54 -15.18 3.91
N ALA A 520 3.45 -14.39 3.98
CA ALA A 520 2.76 -13.91 2.80
C ALA A 520 3.48 -12.67 2.28
N THR A 521 4.40 -12.86 1.34
CA THR A 521 5.28 -11.80 0.84
C THR A 521 4.51 -10.73 0.12
N GLU A 522 3.46 -11.16 -0.61
CA GLU A 522 2.49 -10.29 -1.26
C GLU A 522 1.11 -10.91 -1.16
N TYR A 523 0.15 -10.20 -0.59
CA TYR A 523 -1.23 -10.65 -0.54
C TYR A 523 -2.18 -9.45 -0.65
N MET A 524 -3.45 -9.71 -0.95
CA MET A 524 -4.48 -8.68 -1.07
C MET A 524 -4.07 -7.58 -2.05
N HIS A 525 -3.94 -7.93 -3.33
CA HIS A 525 -3.62 -6.98 -4.39
C HIS A 525 -4.63 -5.82 -4.41
N SER A 526 -4.23 -4.68 -3.84
CA SER A 526 -5.12 -3.57 -3.45
C SER A 526 -5.46 -2.64 -4.62
N MET A 527 -5.67 -3.20 -5.80
CA MET A 527 -5.91 -2.45 -7.03
C MET A 527 -7.31 -1.86 -7.07
N GLY A 528 -7.40 -0.53 -7.17
CA GLY A 528 -8.65 0.20 -7.17
C GLY A 528 -9.49 -0.06 -5.91
N ASN A 529 -10.82 -0.09 -6.06
CA ASN A 529 -11.72 -0.41 -4.95
C ASN A 529 -11.79 -1.92 -4.73
N SER A 530 -10.99 -2.43 -3.81
CA SER A 530 -10.73 -3.83 -3.52
C SER A 530 -10.71 -4.12 -2.01
N GLY A 531 -10.05 -5.19 -1.56
CA GLY A 531 -9.75 -5.44 -0.16
C GLY A 531 -10.83 -6.17 0.61
N CYS A 532 -11.58 -7.07 -0.04
CA CYS A 532 -12.45 -8.02 0.62
C CYS A 532 -11.64 -9.08 1.39
N GLU A 533 -12.21 -9.63 2.45
CA GLU A 533 -11.66 -10.77 3.21
C GLU A 533 -10.38 -10.49 4.02
N MET A 534 -10.00 -9.23 4.26
CA MET A 534 -8.85 -8.83 5.09
C MET A 534 -8.88 -9.44 6.50
N GLU A 535 -10.08 -9.51 7.09
CA GLU A 535 -10.27 -10.13 8.41
C GLU A 535 -9.87 -11.61 8.42
N GLN A 536 -10.21 -12.34 7.36
CA GLN A 536 -9.95 -13.77 7.25
C GLN A 536 -8.44 -14.04 7.17
N HIS A 537 -7.71 -13.30 6.32
CA HIS A 537 -6.25 -13.38 6.24
C HIS A 537 -5.60 -13.06 7.59
N ALA A 538 -5.96 -11.92 8.20
CA ALA A 538 -5.42 -11.51 9.48
C ALA A 538 -5.69 -12.55 10.58
N ARG A 539 -6.88 -13.18 10.59
CA ARG A 539 -7.24 -14.22 11.53
C ARG A 539 -6.39 -15.49 11.35
N VAL A 540 -6.17 -15.95 10.13
CA VAL A 540 -5.31 -17.11 9.87
C VAL A 540 -3.88 -16.82 10.36
N PHE A 541 -3.34 -15.64 10.06
CA PHE A 541 -1.99 -15.28 10.48
C PHE A 541 -1.85 -15.17 12.01
N GLU A 542 -2.81 -14.55 12.69
CA GLU A 542 -2.75 -14.38 14.15
C GLU A 542 -2.90 -15.70 14.93
N HIS A 543 -3.69 -16.66 14.42
CA HIS A 543 -3.98 -17.89 15.15
C HIS A 543 -3.04 -19.07 14.81
N SER A 544 -2.13 -18.90 13.88
CA SER A 544 -1.17 -19.93 13.50
C SER A 544 0.24 -19.56 13.92
N ASP A 545 0.93 -20.44 14.62
CA ASP A 545 2.35 -20.24 14.98
C ASP A 545 3.26 -20.22 13.75
N ARG A 546 2.88 -20.90 12.66
CA ARG A 546 3.66 -20.96 11.40
C ARG A 546 3.66 -19.67 10.63
N TRP A 547 2.53 -18.95 10.63
CA TRP A 547 2.42 -17.71 9.90
C TRP A 547 3.08 -16.57 10.67
N CYS A 548 4.14 -16.02 10.11
CA CYS A 548 4.72 -14.77 10.61
C CYS A 548 3.85 -13.55 10.30
N GLY A 549 2.85 -13.69 9.43
CA GLY A 549 2.07 -12.61 8.87
C GLY A 549 2.40 -12.38 7.40
N GLY A 550 2.27 -11.15 6.92
CA GLY A 550 2.52 -10.85 5.52
C GLY A 550 2.50 -9.36 5.20
N PHE A 551 2.68 -9.06 3.91
CA PHE A 551 2.77 -7.70 3.39
C PHE A 551 1.70 -7.49 2.30
N VAL A 552 0.78 -6.56 2.53
CA VAL A 552 -0.25 -6.18 1.54
C VAL A 552 0.43 -5.56 0.31
N TRP A 553 0.01 -5.94 -0.88
CA TRP A 553 0.44 -5.32 -2.13
C TRP A 553 -0.56 -4.25 -2.57
N ASP A 554 -0.19 -2.95 -2.59
CA ASP A 554 0.94 -2.38 -1.91
C ASP A 554 0.49 -1.10 -1.14
N TYR A 555 1.42 -0.26 -0.68
CA TYR A 555 1.06 0.90 0.13
C TYR A 555 0.46 2.03 -0.70
N LYS A 556 1.01 2.34 -1.89
CA LYS A 556 0.69 3.58 -2.61
C LYS A 556 0.46 3.34 -4.11
N ASP A 557 -0.60 3.95 -4.66
CA ASP A 557 -0.75 4.06 -6.10
C ASP A 557 0.45 4.76 -6.73
N LYS A 558 0.98 4.19 -7.82
CA LYS A 558 2.19 4.69 -8.50
C LYS A 558 1.87 5.50 -9.76
N ALA A 559 0.74 6.23 -9.77
CA ALA A 559 0.40 7.14 -10.87
C ALA A 559 1.29 8.39 -10.85
N LEU A 560 1.81 8.79 -12.00
CA LEU A 560 2.63 9.99 -12.17
C LEU A 560 1.75 11.23 -12.37
N ALA A 561 2.23 12.39 -11.92
CA ALA A 561 1.57 13.66 -12.20
C ALA A 561 1.49 13.90 -13.71
N HIS A 562 0.30 14.24 -14.21
CA HIS A 562 0.04 14.48 -15.62
C HIS A 562 -0.66 15.83 -15.82
N PRO A 563 -0.16 16.70 -16.71
CA PRO A 563 -0.66 18.09 -16.85
C PRO A 563 -2.15 18.20 -17.17
N ALA A 564 -2.71 17.26 -17.95
CA ALA A 564 -4.10 17.29 -18.39
C ALA A 564 -5.02 16.38 -17.57
N LEU A 565 -4.48 15.33 -16.95
CA LEU A 565 -5.26 14.28 -16.29
C LEU A 565 -5.19 14.36 -14.76
N GLY A 566 -4.37 15.26 -14.21
CA GLY A 566 -3.99 15.25 -12.80
C GLY A 566 -3.00 14.13 -12.50
N TYR A 567 -3.42 12.89 -12.66
CA TYR A 567 -2.57 11.70 -12.60
C TYR A 567 -2.71 10.89 -13.89
N GLY A 568 -1.58 10.36 -14.36
CA GLY A 568 -1.49 9.42 -15.48
C GLY A 568 -0.95 8.07 -15.02
N TYR A 569 -1.42 7.01 -15.66
CA TYR A 569 -0.98 5.64 -15.43
C TYR A 569 -0.56 4.97 -16.74
N GLY A 570 -0.40 3.66 -16.79
CA GLY A 570 0.11 2.94 -17.95
C GLY A 570 -0.65 3.24 -19.24
N GLY A 571 0.07 3.67 -20.29
CA GLY A 571 -0.45 4.08 -21.60
C GLY A 571 -0.70 5.57 -21.76
N ASP A 572 -0.65 6.38 -20.71
CA ASP A 572 -0.94 7.83 -20.80
C ASP A 572 0.26 8.66 -21.25
N PHE A 573 1.47 8.13 -21.16
CA PHE A 573 2.72 8.81 -21.49
C PHE A 573 3.24 8.45 -22.91
N GLY A 574 2.39 7.86 -23.74
CA GLY A 574 2.66 7.54 -25.12
C GLY A 574 2.83 6.04 -25.42
N PRO A 575 3.09 5.66 -26.69
CA PRO A 575 3.11 4.25 -27.08
C PRO A 575 4.30 3.47 -26.51
N GLY A 576 4.14 2.15 -26.32
CA GLY A 576 5.23 1.23 -25.98
C GLY A 576 5.37 0.92 -24.49
N ASP A 577 4.36 1.25 -23.67
CA ASP A 577 4.21 0.81 -22.28
C ASP A 577 2.93 -0.03 -22.13
N GLN A 578 2.85 -0.77 -21.04
CA GLN A 578 1.67 -1.57 -20.69
C GLN A 578 0.51 -0.63 -20.34
N PRO A 579 -0.62 -0.69 -21.05
CA PRO A 579 -1.75 0.17 -20.73
C PRO A 579 -2.53 -0.31 -19.52
N GLY A 580 -3.16 0.65 -18.81
CA GLY A 580 -4.08 0.39 -17.70
C GLY A 580 -3.51 0.70 -16.34
N THR A 581 -4.29 0.40 -15.30
CA THR A 581 -4.10 0.81 -13.92
C THR A 581 -3.25 -0.13 -13.06
N MET A 582 -2.45 -1.01 -13.67
CA MET A 582 -1.61 -1.95 -12.92
C MET A 582 -0.66 -1.28 -11.93
N CYS A 583 -0.15 -0.09 -12.25
CA CYS A 583 0.64 0.71 -11.32
C CYS A 583 -0.16 1.34 -10.16
N CYS A 584 -1.51 1.23 -10.17
CA CYS A 584 -2.41 1.82 -9.17
C CYS A 584 -2.99 0.73 -8.26
N ASN A 585 -2.13 0.11 -7.48
CA ASN A 585 -2.44 -1.03 -6.61
C ASN A 585 -2.22 -0.73 -5.12
N GLY A 586 -2.29 0.57 -4.75
CA GLY A 586 -2.06 1.05 -3.40
C GLY A 586 -3.30 1.06 -2.50
N ILE A 587 -3.07 0.95 -1.18
CA ILE A 587 -4.07 1.27 -0.14
C ILE A 587 -4.13 2.77 0.18
N ALA A 588 -3.28 3.55 -0.47
CA ALA A 588 -3.27 5.01 -0.47
C ALA A 588 -3.08 5.53 -1.89
N ASN A 589 -3.58 6.74 -2.16
CA ASN A 589 -3.38 7.41 -3.44
C ASN A 589 -1.91 7.84 -3.66
N PRO A 590 -1.52 8.37 -4.84
CA PRO A 590 -0.13 8.74 -5.12
C PRO A 590 0.47 9.75 -4.13
N ASP A 591 -0.34 10.61 -3.51
CA ASP A 591 0.07 11.56 -2.47
C ASP A 591 0.11 10.97 -1.06
N GLY A 592 -0.19 9.68 -0.89
CA GLY A 592 -0.20 8.98 0.41
C GLY A 592 -1.45 9.22 1.24
N VAL A 593 -2.53 9.72 0.65
CA VAL A 593 -3.83 9.83 1.34
C VAL A 593 -4.50 8.44 1.35
N PRO A 594 -4.89 7.92 2.53
CA PRO A 594 -5.48 6.60 2.63
C PRO A 594 -6.76 6.43 1.82
N HIS A 595 -6.87 5.37 1.05
CA HIS A 595 -8.14 4.89 0.51
C HIS A 595 -9.02 4.27 1.59
N GLN A 596 -10.32 4.13 1.32
CA GLN A 596 -11.30 3.65 2.32
C GLN A 596 -11.00 2.22 2.83
N GLN A 597 -10.36 1.37 2.01
CA GLN A 597 -9.93 0.03 2.42
C GLN A 597 -8.91 0.02 3.54
N MET A 598 -8.13 1.10 3.72
CA MET A 598 -7.16 1.19 4.80
C MET A 598 -7.83 1.20 6.19
N ALA A 599 -9.09 1.63 6.30
CA ALA A 599 -9.84 1.56 7.56
C ALA A 599 -10.14 0.09 7.96
N ALA A 600 -10.49 -0.76 6.99
CA ALA A 600 -10.67 -2.19 7.24
C ALA A 600 -9.34 -2.87 7.58
N LEU A 601 -8.24 -2.48 6.92
CA LEU A 601 -6.90 -2.96 7.24
C LEU A 601 -6.49 -2.57 8.67
N LYS A 602 -6.73 -1.32 9.07
CA LYS A 602 -6.49 -0.86 10.46
C LYS A 602 -7.18 -1.75 11.48
N ALA A 603 -8.44 -2.10 11.22
CA ALA A 603 -9.21 -2.96 12.11
C ALA A 603 -8.68 -4.41 12.09
N ALA A 604 -8.30 -4.95 10.93
CA ALA A 604 -7.70 -6.28 10.81
C ALA A 604 -6.36 -6.37 11.58
N PHE A 605 -5.57 -5.30 11.56
CA PHE A 605 -4.26 -5.20 12.21
C PHE A 605 -4.29 -4.67 13.64
N GLN A 606 -5.48 -4.40 14.20
CA GLN A 606 -5.59 -3.87 15.56
C GLN A 606 -4.93 -4.78 16.62
N PRO A 607 -4.35 -4.21 17.69
CA PRO A 607 -3.65 -4.96 18.75
C PRO A 607 -4.60 -5.71 19.69
N LEU A 608 -5.84 -5.87 19.32
CA LEU A 608 -6.90 -6.47 20.09
C LEU A 608 -7.71 -7.46 19.26
N GLU A 609 -7.99 -8.63 19.82
CA GLU A 609 -9.10 -9.47 19.39
C GLU A 609 -10.18 -9.44 20.45
N ALA A 610 -11.44 -9.28 20.01
CA ALA A 610 -12.55 -9.17 20.93
C ALA A 610 -13.71 -10.05 20.49
N GLU A 611 -14.21 -10.88 21.41
CA GLU A 611 -15.30 -11.84 21.21
C GLU A 611 -16.46 -11.55 22.18
N HIS A 612 -17.68 -11.48 21.67
CA HIS A 612 -18.88 -11.28 22.47
C HIS A 612 -19.39 -12.63 23.02
N LEU A 613 -19.36 -12.78 24.34
CA LEU A 613 -19.77 -13.99 25.07
C LEU A 613 -21.26 -13.98 25.49
N GLY A 614 -22.02 -12.98 25.10
CA GLY A 614 -23.41 -12.78 25.50
C GLY A 614 -23.58 -11.96 26.79
N GLY A 615 -24.74 -11.32 26.96
CA GLY A 615 -25.09 -10.54 28.16
C GLY A 615 -24.15 -9.38 28.46
N GLY A 616 -23.54 -8.78 27.44
CA GLY A 616 -22.58 -7.69 27.59
C GLY A 616 -21.21 -8.13 28.10
N ARG A 617 -20.89 -9.43 28.10
CA ARG A 617 -19.56 -9.96 28.44
C ARG A 617 -18.71 -10.11 27.20
N LEU A 618 -17.45 -9.70 27.26
CA LEU A 618 -16.48 -9.75 26.18
C LEU A 618 -15.25 -10.54 26.65
N LYS A 619 -14.71 -11.39 25.77
CA LYS A 619 -13.34 -11.91 25.89
C LYS A 619 -12.46 -11.00 25.05
N LEU A 620 -11.46 -10.43 25.69
CA LEU A 620 -10.51 -9.50 25.08
C LEU A 620 -9.14 -10.16 25.11
N THR A 621 -8.53 -10.34 23.94
CA THR A 621 -7.20 -10.94 23.78
C THR A 621 -6.23 -9.85 23.31
N ASN A 622 -5.17 -9.63 24.09
CA ASN A 622 -4.10 -8.72 23.73
C ASN A 622 -3.20 -9.36 22.66
N ARG A 623 -3.15 -8.76 21.48
CA ARG A 623 -2.32 -9.21 20.35
C ARG A 623 -0.92 -8.58 20.37
N ASN A 624 -0.63 -7.64 21.26
CA ASN A 624 0.72 -7.13 21.46
C ASN A 624 1.64 -8.22 21.99
N SER A 625 2.92 -8.10 21.68
CA SER A 625 3.98 -8.97 22.20
C SER A 625 4.70 -8.37 23.38
N PHE A 626 4.66 -7.03 23.59
CA PHE A 626 5.44 -6.32 24.60
C PHE A 626 4.62 -5.34 25.43
N VAL A 627 3.47 -4.86 24.95
CA VAL A 627 2.67 -3.80 25.61
C VAL A 627 1.41 -4.38 26.24
N ASP A 628 1.14 -4.04 27.53
CA ASP A 628 -0.11 -4.38 28.22
C ASP A 628 -1.26 -3.48 27.73
N LEU A 629 -2.47 -3.99 27.64
CA LEU A 629 -3.64 -3.16 27.33
C LEU A 629 -3.89 -2.08 28.40
N ALA A 630 -3.37 -2.24 29.63
CA ALA A 630 -3.41 -1.22 30.66
C ALA A 630 -2.67 0.07 30.29
N ASP A 631 -1.78 0.04 29.31
CA ASP A 631 -1.06 1.22 28.82
C ASP A 631 -1.90 2.11 27.88
N TYR A 632 -3.10 1.64 27.51
CA TYR A 632 -4.07 2.38 26.72
C TYR A 632 -5.25 2.87 27.55
N ASP A 633 -5.91 3.92 27.09
CA ASP A 633 -7.21 4.33 27.60
C ASP A 633 -8.30 3.45 27.01
N PHE A 634 -9.09 2.84 27.90
CA PHE A 634 -10.22 1.99 27.53
C PHE A 634 -11.53 2.77 27.67
N THR A 635 -12.37 2.73 26.63
CA THR A 635 -13.73 3.29 26.67
C THR A 635 -14.73 2.24 26.19
N TRP A 636 -15.98 2.38 26.69
CA TRP A 636 -17.10 1.59 26.23
C TRP A 636 -18.35 2.44 26.17
N GLU A 637 -19.27 2.08 25.28
CA GLU A 637 -20.58 2.72 25.17
C GLU A 637 -21.66 1.74 24.76
N LEU A 638 -22.89 2.02 25.25
CA LEU A 638 -24.12 1.39 24.80
C LEU A 638 -24.93 2.44 24.00
N THR A 639 -25.24 2.11 22.75
CA THR A 639 -25.97 2.99 21.86
C THR A 639 -27.24 2.33 21.36
N ARG A 640 -28.29 3.12 21.04
CA ARG A 640 -29.49 2.66 20.34
C ARG A 640 -29.72 3.56 19.11
N ASP A 641 -29.76 2.95 17.92
CA ASP A 641 -29.80 3.67 16.64
C ASP A 641 -28.76 4.82 16.57
N GLY A 642 -27.52 4.52 17.01
CA GLY A 642 -26.40 5.47 17.04
C GLY A 642 -26.51 6.57 18.11
N VAL A 643 -27.52 6.54 18.97
CA VAL A 643 -27.66 7.49 20.10
C VAL A 643 -27.11 6.82 21.36
N ARG A 644 -26.15 7.47 22.01
CA ARG A 644 -25.54 6.98 23.25
C ARG A 644 -26.55 6.97 24.41
N LEU A 645 -26.71 5.81 25.04
CA LEU A 645 -27.55 5.61 26.23
C LEU A 645 -26.73 5.72 27.51
N THR A 646 -25.56 5.07 27.53
CA THR A 646 -24.62 5.08 28.64
C THR A 646 -23.23 4.69 28.16
N GLY A 647 -22.24 4.79 29.00
CA GLY A 647 -20.86 4.38 28.71
C GLY A 647 -19.92 4.82 29.82
N GLY A 648 -18.68 4.44 29.68
CA GLY A 648 -17.63 4.72 30.67
C GLY A 648 -16.25 4.70 30.05
N ALA A 649 -15.28 5.13 30.86
CA ALA A 649 -13.86 5.09 30.52
C ALA A 649 -13.07 4.53 31.72
N GLY A 650 -11.88 4.02 31.47
CA GLY A 650 -10.99 3.47 32.49
C GLY A 650 -9.75 2.84 31.87
N THR A 651 -9.16 1.91 32.57
CA THR A 651 -8.04 1.08 32.11
C THR A 651 -8.40 -0.38 32.26
N LEU A 652 -7.84 -1.22 31.41
CA LEU A 652 -8.07 -2.66 31.45
C LEU A 652 -6.74 -3.40 31.35
N ALA A 653 -6.31 -4.03 32.43
CA ALA A 653 -5.09 -4.82 32.44
C ALA A 653 -5.31 -6.14 31.66
N CYS A 654 -4.48 -6.35 30.67
CA CYS A 654 -4.38 -7.60 29.93
C CYS A 654 -2.95 -7.73 29.39
N PRO A 655 -2.10 -8.54 30.04
CA PRO A 655 -0.71 -8.69 29.63
C PRO A 655 -0.57 -9.14 28.16
N PRO A 656 0.61 -8.92 27.55
CA PRO A 656 0.89 -9.36 26.20
C PRO A 656 0.53 -10.82 25.95
N ARG A 657 -0.10 -11.10 24.79
CA ARG A 657 -0.51 -12.46 24.37
C ARG A 657 -1.45 -13.19 25.34
N GLN A 658 -2.08 -12.49 26.29
CA GLN A 658 -3.07 -13.05 27.19
C GLN A 658 -4.49 -12.58 26.85
N ALA A 659 -5.47 -13.20 27.49
CA ALA A 659 -6.87 -12.83 27.35
C ALA A 659 -7.51 -12.59 28.72
N VAL A 660 -8.46 -11.65 28.75
CA VAL A 660 -9.26 -11.32 29.94
C VAL A 660 -10.74 -11.31 29.57
N THR A 661 -11.60 -11.73 30.50
CA THR A 661 -13.04 -11.53 30.36
C THR A 661 -13.45 -10.26 31.06
N TRP A 662 -14.07 -9.35 30.34
CA TRP A 662 -14.62 -8.09 30.84
C TRP A 662 -16.17 -8.11 30.71
N ALA A 663 -16.87 -7.56 31.67
CA ALA A 663 -18.32 -7.40 31.63
C ALA A 663 -18.66 -5.92 31.64
N ALA A 664 -19.42 -5.48 30.65
CA ALA A 664 -19.90 -4.11 30.59
C ALA A 664 -20.83 -3.84 31.77
N PRO A 665 -20.65 -2.73 32.53
CA PRO A 665 -21.53 -2.36 33.64
C PRO A 665 -22.85 -1.76 33.09
N LEU A 666 -23.66 -2.64 32.46
CA LEU A 666 -24.92 -2.27 31.85
C LEU A 666 -25.96 -1.88 32.88
N PRO A 667 -26.80 -0.84 32.64
CA PRO A 667 -27.85 -0.44 33.57
C PRO A 667 -28.95 -1.50 33.69
N ALA A 668 -29.63 -1.58 34.82
CA ALA A 668 -30.75 -2.48 34.97
C ALA A 668 -31.83 -2.23 33.90
N GLY A 669 -32.30 -3.34 33.26
CA GLY A 669 -33.30 -3.26 32.18
C GLY A 669 -32.76 -2.80 30.83
N TRP A 670 -31.45 -2.83 30.62
CA TRP A 670 -30.84 -2.51 29.31
C TRP A 670 -31.37 -3.38 28.16
N ASP A 671 -31.78 -4.61 28.48
CA ASP A 671 -32.32 -5.64 27.60
C ASP A 671 -33.84 -5.55 27.43
N ALA A 672 -34.52 -4.58 28.06
CA ALA A 672 -35.95 -4.36 27.89
C ALA A 672 -36.28 -4.12 26.39
N PRO A 673 -37.31 -4.82 25.86
CA PRO A 673 -37.70 -4.65 24.45
C PRO A 673 -37.99 -3.20 24.09
N ALA A 674 -37.26 -2.66 23.13
CA ALA A 674 -37.52 -1.33 22.58
C ALA A 674 -37.09 -1.31 21.09
N PRO A 675 -37.82 -0.56 20.25
CA PRO A 675 -37.48 -0.46 18.83
C PRO A 675 -36.08 0.12 18.60
N GLY A 676 -35.44 -0.35 17.52
CA GLY A 676 -34.10 0.07 17.10
C GLY A 676 -33.01 -0.96 17.41
N LYS A 677 -31.84 -0.70 16.85
CA LYS A 677 -30.65 -1.55 17.01
C LYS A 677 -29.83 -1.09 18.21
N LEU A 678 -29.68 -1.97 19.20
CA LEU A 678 -28.91 -1.73 20.43
C LEU A 678 -27.50 -2.31 20.23
N CYS A 679 -26.48 -1.45 20.35
CA CYS A 679 -25.10 -1.83 20.13
C CYS A 679 -24.23 -1.56 21.38
N LEU A 680 -23.31 -2.48 21.68
CA LEU A 680 -22.22 -2.30 22.64
C LEU A 680 -20.94 -2.06 21.87
N GLY A 681 -20.30 -0.91 22.09
CA GLY A 681 -19.00 -0.56 21.51
C GLY A 681 -17.92 -0.49 22.57
N ILE A 682 -16.69 -0.80 22.16
CA ILE A 682 -15.46 -0.60 22.96
C ILE A 682 -14.39 0.07 22.09
N ALA A 683 -13.46 0.80 22.72
CA ALA A 683 -12.28 1.31 22.06
C ALA A 683 -11.10 1.39 23.01
N PHE A 684 -9.90 1.23 22.44
CA PHE A 684 -8.60 1.44 23.09
C PHE A 684 -7.86 2.54 22.34
N ALA A 685 -7.35 3.53 23.06
CA ALA A 685 -6.68 4.70 22.50
C ALA A 685 -5.35 4.95 23.23
N LEU A 686 -4.43 5.62 22.55
CA LEU A 686 -3.18 6.06 23.14
C LEU A 686 -3.44 6.98 24.33
N ARG A 687 -2.78 6.70 25.46
CA ARG A 687 -2.86 7.52 26.68
C ARG A 687 -1.94 8.74 26.64
N GLN A 688 -0.85 8.65 25.90
CA GLN A 688 0.19 9.66 25.78
C GLN A 688 0.53 9.89 24.30
N ASP A 689 1.12 11.05 24.03
CA ASP A 689 1.67 11.33 22.71
C ASP A 689 2.79 10.36 22.38
N THR A 690 2.84 9.94 21.12
CA THR A 690 3.92 9.17 20.51
C THR A 690 4.52 9.97 19.35
N PRO A 691 5.69 9.62 18.82
CA PRO A 691 6.24 10.30 17.66
C PRO A 691 5.33 10.30 16.41
N TRP A 692 4.34 9.41 16.34
CA TRP A 692 3.47 9.21 15.18
C TRP A 692 1.99 9.55 15.43
N ALA A 693 1.53 9.75 16.67
CA ALA A 693 0.15 10.14 16.97
C ALA A 693 0.03 10.80 18.35
N GLN A 694 -0.97 11.66 18.50
CA GLN A 694 -1.34 12.29 19.76
C GLN A 694 -2.13 11.34 20.66
N ALA A 695 -2.14 11.61 21.96
CA ALA A 695 -3.03 10.96 22.92
C ALA A 695 -4.50 11.01 22.45
N GLY A 696 -5.24 9.95 22.70
CA GLY A 696 -6.60 9.79 22.20
C GLY A 696 -6.71 9.14 20.83
N HIS A 697 -5.60 8.89 20.12
CA HIS A 697 -5.65 8.15 18.86
C HIS A 697 -6.12 6.71 19.09
N VAL A 698 -7.25 6.33 18.45
CA VAL A 698 -7.84 4.99 18.59
C VAL A 698 -7.02 3.97 17.82
N LEU A 699 -6.52 2.96 18.54
CA LEU A 699 -5.76 1.82 18.00
C LEU A 699 -6.67 0.63 17.67
N ALA A 700 -7.66 0.38 18.54
CA ALA A 700 -8.56 -0.74 18.40
C ALA A 700 -9.97 -0.34 18.79
N ALA A 701 -10.96 -0.82 18.02
CA ALA A 701 -12.37 -0.66 18.32
C ALA A 701 -13.15 -1.88 17.85
N ALA A 702 -14.23 -2.20 18.55
CA ALA A 702 -15.16 -3.24 18.15
C ALA A 702 -16.58 -2.90 18.63
N GLN A 703 -17.58 -3.37 17.88
CA GLN A 703 -18.98 -3.15 18.22
C GLN A 703 -19.81 -4.43 17.97
N TRP A 704 -20.75 -4.69 18.84
CA TRP A 704 -21.68 -5.82 18.72
C TRP A 704 -23.12 -5.36 18.85
N THR A 705 -23.99 -5.92 18.01
CA THR A 705 -25.45 -5.78 18.17
C THR A 705 -25.90 -6.70 19.30
N LEU A 706 -26.47 -6.11 20.36
CA LEU A 706 -27.04 -6.84 21.49
C LEU A 706 -28.53 -7.15 21.29
N ALA A 707 -29.25 -6.27 20.63
CA ALA A 707 -30.67 -6.45 20.27
C ALA A 707 -30.99 -5.63 19.00
N ASP A 708 -31.94 -6.13 18.21
CA ASP A 708 -32.42 -5.45 17.00
C ASP A 708 -33.94 -5.68 16.90
N ALA A 709 -34.71 -4.68 17.26
CA ALA A 709 -36.17 -4.76 17.23
C ALA A 709 -36.73 -3.81 16.17
N PRO A 710 -37.62 -4.27 15.30
CA PRO A 710 -38.20 -3.44 14.25
C PRO A 710 -39.00 -2.30 14.81
N LYS A 711 -38.97 -1.14 14.15
CA LYS A 711 -39.87 -0.03 14.43
C LYS A 711 -41.30 -0.39 14.00
N PRO A 712 -42.32 0.13 14.67
CA PRO A 712 -43.73 -0.04 14.24
C PRO A 712 -43.90 0.41 12.78
N ALA A 713 -44.60 -0.36 11.98
CA ALA A 713 -44.92 0.01 10.61
C ALA A 713 -45.78 1.30 10.60
N PRO A 714 -45.46 2.26 9.70
CA PRO A 714 -46.28 3.46 9.55
C PRO A 714 -47.71 3.12 9.11
N ALA A 715 -48.67 3.94 9.53
CA ALA A 715 -50.07 3.78 9.15
C ALA A 715 -50.33 4.01 7.66
N ALA A 716 -51.20 3.22 7.07
CA ALA A 716 -51.67 3.44 5.69
C ALA A 716 -52.39 4.79 5.53
N ALA A 717 -52.23 5.40 4.36
CA ALA A 717 -52.81 6.74 4.10
C ALA A 717 -54.26 6.69 3.61
N ASN A 718 -54.84 5.51 3.39
CA ASN A 718 -56.17 5.30 2.77
C ASN A 718 -56.30 6.00 1.40
N SER A 719 -55.24 6.12 0.65
CA SER A 719 -55.18 6.70 -0.71
C SER A 719 -55.13 5.59 -1.75
N ALA A 720 -56.05 5.66 -2.71
CA ALA A 720 -56.12 4.67 -3.82
C ALA A 720 -55.30 5.19 -5.04
N TRP A 721 -54.71 4.29 -5.77
CA TRP A 721 -54.06 4.58 -7.02
C TRP A 721 -55.06 4.84 -8.14
N GLN A 722 -54.89 5.91 -8.90
CA GLN A 722 -55.70 6.29 -10.04
C GLN A 722 -54.89 6.25 -11.32
N ARG A 723 -55.47 5.71 -12.40
CA ARG A 723 -54.85 5.74 -13.71
C ARG A 723 -54.98 7.12 -14.35
N THR A 724 -53.88 7.71 -14.77
CA THR A 724 -53.82 9.00 -15.46
C THR A 724 -53.07 8.88 -16.76
N GLU A 725 -53.01 9.94 -17.59
CA GLU A 725 -52.16 9.97 -18.79
C GLU A 725 -50.64 9.84 -18.46
N ARG A 726 -50.24 10.23 -17.25
CA ARG A 726 -48.85 10.19 -16.78
C ARG A 726 -48.45 8.88 -16.13
N GLY A 727 -49.38 7.91 -15.98
CA GLY A 727 -49.16 6.68 -15.26
C GLY A 727 -50.17 6.40 -14.18
N TRP A 728 -49.76 5.75 -13.09
CA TRP A 728 -50.55 5.55 -11.87
C TRP A 728 -50.19 6.60 -10.82
N GLU A 729 -51.19 7.33 -10.35
CA GLU A 729 -51.01 8.45 -9.41
C GLU A 729 -51.74 8.19 -8.07
N ALA A 730 -51.06 8.52 -6.96
CA ALA A 730 -51.62 8.55 -5.63
C ALA A 730 -51.18 9.84 -4.91
N ALA A 731 -52.04 10.41 -4.09
CA ALA A 731 -51.76 11.59 -3.32
C ALA A 731 -52.12 11.41 -1.84
N THR A 732 -51.30 11.94 -0.96
CA THR A 732 -51.51 11.98 0.49
C THR A 732 -51.33 13.40 1.01
N ALA A 733 -51.57 13.64 2.28
CA ALA A 733 -51.28 14.95 2.89
C ALA A 733 -49.78 15.32 2.83
N ASN A 734 -48.89 14.30 2.72
CA ASN A 734 -47.44 14.46 2.76
C ASN A 734 -46.75 14.28 1.40
N GLY A 735 -47.49 14.09 0.33
CA GLY A 735 -46.90 14.03 -1.02
C GLY A 735 -47.80 13.48 -2.12
N ARG A 736 -47.32 13.61 -3.34
CA ARG A 736 -47.92 13.07 -4.56
C ARG A 736 -46.88 12.16 -5.26
N TYR A 737 -47.34 10.99 -5.69
CA TYR A 737 -46.51 9.95 -6.25
C TYR A 737 -47.06 9.55 -7.63
N VAL A 738 -46.17 9.41 -8.62
CA VAL A 738 -46.54 8.90 -9.96
C VAL A 738 -45.64 7.74 -10.31
N VAL A 739 -46.23 6.60 -10.64
CA VAL A 739 -45.51 5.39 -11.12
C VAL A 739 -45.83 5.24 -12.60
N ASP A 740 -44.76 5.08 -13.39
CA ASP A 740 -44.90 4.86 -14.84
C ASP A 740 -45.63 3.57 -15.15
N ALA A 741 -46.52 3.61 -16.10
CA ALA A 741 -47.43 2.53 -16.40
C ALA A 741 -46.82 1.43 -17.31
N ALA A 742 -45.72 1.72 -18.00
CA ALA A 742 -45.05 0.79 -18.89
C ALA A 742 -43.88 0.09 -18.22
N THR A 743 -43.17 0.81 -17.33
CA THR A 743 -41.97 0.32 -16.65
C THR A 743 -42.20 -0.01 -15.17
N GLY A 744 -43.23 0.57 -14.55
CA GLY A 744 -43.45 0.47 -13.11
C GLY A 744 -42.45 1.22 -12.25
N ASP A 745 -41.69 2.18 -12.79
CA ASP A 745 -40.72 3.01 -12.09
C ASP A 745 -41.42 4.18 -11.41
N LEU A 746 -40.92 4.60 -10.24
CA LEU A 746 -41.42 5.81 -9.55
C LEU A 746 -40.89 7.05 -10.27
N ALA A 747 -41.73 7.64 -11.11
CA ALA A 747 -41.35 8.77 -11.95
C ALA A 747 -41.42 10.13 -11.23
N VAL A 748 -42.30 10.28 -10.23
CA VAL A 748 -42.50 11.53 -9.49
C VAL A 748 -42.68 11.24 -8.01
N LEU A 749 -42.02 12.04 -7.18
CA LEU A 749 -42.17 12.12 -5.74
C LEU A 749 -42.18 13.60 -5.33
N VAL A 750 -43.36 14.14 -5.17
CA VAL A 750 -43.59 15.56 -4.81
C VAL A 750 -43.81 15.67 -3.29
N GLY A 751 -43.10 16.59 -2.66
CA GLY A 751 -43.29 16.91 -1.25
C GLY A 751 -44.51 17.79 -0.95
N PRO A 752 -44.78 18.06 0.34
CA PRO A 752 -45.88 18.96 0.76
C PRO A 752 -45.70 20.39 0.25
N ASP A 753 -44.49 20.79 -0.07
CA ASP A 753 -44.11 22.08 -0.64
C ASP A 753 -44.37 22.18 -2.16
N GLY A 754 -44.86 21.11 -2.76
CA GLY A 754 -45.14 21.03 -4.18
C GLY A 754 -43.93 20.76 -5.10
N ALA A 755 -42.72 20.63 -4.54
CA ALA A 755 -41.49 20.37 -5.30
C ALA A 755 -41.27 18.87 -5.51
N ASN A 756 -40.93 18.50 -6.77
CA ASN A 756 -40.50 17.14 -7.09
C ASN A 756 -39.07 16.89 -6.56
N ARG A 757 -38.85 15.73 -5.97
CA ARG A 757 -37.54 15.29 -5.42
C ARG A 757 -36.71 14.46 -6.38
N LEU A 758 -37.26 14.11 -7.52
CA LEU A 758 -36.63 13.26 -8.55
C LEU A 758 -36.43 14.06 -9.84
N ASP A 759 -35.22 14.10 -10.34
CA ASP A 759 -34.87 14.59 -11.67
C ASP A 759 -35.01 13.46 -12.71
N SER A 760 -34.76 12.21 -12.31
CA SER A 760 -35.06 11.01 -13.10
C SER A 760 -35.89 10.01 -12.28
N ALA A 761 -36.60 9.09 -12.96
CA ALA A 761 -37.35 8.06 -12.27
C ALA A 761 -36.45 7.18 -11.39
N LEU A 762 -36.96 6.82 -10.19
CA LEU A 762 -36.34 5.79 -9.37
C LEU A 762 -36.60 4.43 -10.02
N ARG A 763 -35.57 3.88 -10.65
CA ARG A 763 -35.62 2.70 -11.52
C ARG A 763 -34.68 1.59 -11.04
N PRO A 764 -34.85 0.34 -11.47
CA PRO A 764 -33.98 -0.76 -11.13
C PRO A 764 -32.52 -0.51 -11.55
N ASN A 765 -31.59 -0.91 -10.70
CA ASN A 765 -30.17 -0.94 -10.97
C ASN A 765 -29.61 -2.33 -10.66
N PHE A 766 -29.04 -2.97 -11.67
CA PHE A 766 -28.51 -4.34 -11.59
C PHE A 766 -27.00 -4.40 -11.83
N TRP A 767 -26.36 -3.24 -12.00
CA TRP A 767 -24.99 -3.18 -12.45
C TRP A 767 -24.23 -2.13 -11.64
N ARG A 768 -22.96 -2.39 -11.45
CA ARG A 768 -21.98 -1.44 -10.95
C ARG A 768 -20.87 -1.26 -11.97
N VAL A 769 -20.31 -0.07 -12.06
CA VAL A 769 -19.10 0.14 -12.85
C VAL A 769 -18.02 -0.80 -12.34
N PRO A 770 -17.47 -1.69 -13.20
CA PRO A 770 -16.53 -2.70 -12.74
C PRO A 770 -15.35 -2.09 -12.00
N THR A 771 -15.05 -2.63 -10.82
CA THR A 771 -13.79 -2.28 -10.13
C THR A 771 -12.62 -2.96 -10.84
N ASP A 772 -11.40 -2.51 -10.57
CA ASP A 772 -10.21 -3.18 -11.10
C ASP A 772 -10.13 -4.64 -10.63
N ALA A 773 -10.57 -4.91 -9.40
CA ALA A 773 -10.74 -6.28 -8.89
C ALA A 773 -11.82 -7.10 -9.64
N ASP A 774 -12.91 -6.47 -10.09
CA ASP A 774 -13.91 -7.14 -10.92
C ASP A 774 -13.39 -7.52 -12.32
N LEU A 775 -12.45 -6.74 -12.85
CA LEU A 775 -11.83 -6.95 -14.16
C LEU A 775 -10.73 -8.00 -14.11
N GLY A 776 -9.97 -8.02 -13.01
CA GLY A 776 -8.76 -8.80 -12.89
C GLY A 776 -7.65 -8.32 -13.83
N PHE A 777 -6.45 -8.88 -13.71
CA PHE A 777 -5.28 -8.48 -14.47
C PHE A 777 -5.53 -8.39 -16.00
N LEU A 778 -6.02 -9.47 -16.60
CA LEU A 778 -6.27 -9.50 -18.05
C LEU A 778 -7.36 -8.53 -18.49
N GLY A 779 -8.42 -8.37 -17.69
CA GLY A 779 -9.49 -7.44 -18.01
C GLY A 779 -9.01 -5.99 -18.07
N ILE A 780 -8.08 -5.62 -17.20
CA ILE A 780 -7.47 -4.29 -17.15
C ILE A 780 -6.59 -4.06 -18.37
N VAL A 781 -5.65 -4.96 -18.65
CA VAL A 781 -4.73 -4.87 -19.80
C VAL A 781 -5.49 -4.87 -21.12
N MET A 782 -6.54 -5.69 -21.23
CA MET A 782 -7.40 -5.76 -22.42
C MET A 782 -8.48 -4.66 -22.47
N ARG A 783 -8.54 -3.77 -21.50
CA ARG A 783 -9.52 -2.68 -21.40
C ARG A 783 -10.97 -3.13 -21.50
N LYS A 784 -11.32 -4.20 -20.80
CA LYS A 784 -12.70 -4.73 -20.73
C LYS A 784 -13.64 -3.92 -19.83
N ASP A 785 -13.17 -2.83 -19.25
CA ASP A 785 -13.94 -1.89 -18.41
C ASP A 785 -15.13 -1.24 -19.13
N GLN A 786 -15.09 -1.21 -20.48
CA GLN A 786 -16.15 -0.66 -21.32
C GLN A 786 -17.18 -1.70 -21.80
N ASP A 787 -16.98 -2.96 -21.50
CA ASP A 787 -17.88 -4.03 -21.90
C ASP A 787 -19.18 -3.98 -21.08
N LEU A 788 -20.31 -4.00 -21.77
CA LEU A 788 -21.65 -3.99 -21.15
C LEU A 788 -22.39 -5.30 -21.43
N ASP A 789 -22.70 -5.99 -20.35
CA ASP A 789 -23.67 -7.09 -20.39
C ASP A 789 -25.13 -6.59 -20.40
N ALA A 790 -26.08 -7.51 -20.43
CA ALA A 790 -27.51 -7.17 -20.42
C ALA A 790 -27.91 -6.36 -19.15
N TRP A 791 -27.28 -6.62 -18.02
CA TRP A 791 -27.54 -5.92 -16.76
C TRP A 791 -27.04 -4.47 -16.81
N GLY A 792 -25.84 -4.26 -17.37
CA GLY A 792 -25.28 -2.92 -17.59
C GLY A 792 -26.13 -2.09 -18.54
N ARG A 793 -26.58 -2.67 -19.65
CA ARG A 793 -27.46 -2.00 -20.63
C ARG A 793 -28.79 -1.55 -20.03
N LEU A 794 -29.42 -2.41 -19.20
CA LEU A 794 -30.65 -2.05 -18.45
C LEU A 794 -30.38 -0.92 -17.46
N SER A 795 -29.28 -1.03 -16.68
CA SER A 795 -28.94 -0.05 -15.63
C SER A 795 -28.55 1.31 -16.19
N LEU A 796 -27.94 1.37 -17.36
CA LEU A 796 -27.62 2.60 -18.08
C LEU A 796 -28.82 3.15 -18.89
N GLY A 797 -29.96 2.44 -18.92
CA GLY A 797 -31.14 2.88 -19.67
C GLY A 797 -31.00 2.74 -21.18
N LEU A 798 -30.04 1.92 -21.66
CA LEU A 798 -29.90 1.59 -23.09
C LEU A 798 -30.95 0.57 -23.56
N ASP A 799 -31.44 -0.24 -22.63
CA ASP A 799 -32.55 -1.14 -22.83
C ASP A 799 -33.66 -0.83 -21.80
N SER A 800 -34.93 -1.02 -22.17
CA SER A 800 -36.07 -0.83 -21.28
C SER A 800 -36.41 -2.12 -20.53
N LEU A 801 -36.89 -1.99 -19.30
CA LEU A 801 -37.44 -3.10 -18.52
C LEU A 801 -38.95 -2.91 -18.36
N PRO A 802 -39.77 -3.47 -19.25
CA PRO A 802 -41.25 -3.34 -19.18
C PRO A 802 -41.79 -4.06 -17.94
N ALA A 803 -42.95 -3.61 -17.46
CA ALA A 803 -43.64 -4.19 -16.34
C ALA A 803 -45.16 -4.29 -16.58
N ASP A 804 -45.73 -5.38 -16.06
CA ASP A 804 -47.17 -5.47 -15.86
C ASP A 804 -47.56 -4.72 -14.60
N VAL A 805 -48.28 -3.62 -14.74
CA VAL A 805 -48.62 -2.73 -13.60
C VAL A 805 -50.14 -2.81 -13.30
N THR A 806 -50.44 -3.27 -12.08
CA THR A 806 -51.81 -3.47 -11.63
C THR A 806 -52.05 -2.83 -10.26
N ALA A 807 -53.21 -2.22 -10.06
CA ALA A 807 -53.63 -1.63 -8.79
C ALA A 807 -54.71 -2.51 -8.11
N LEU A 808 -54.57 -2.75 -6.81
CA LEU A 808 -55.54 -3.42 -5.97
C LEU A 808 -55.64 -2.69 -4.62
N GLY A 809 -56.74 -1.98 -4.44
CA GLY A 809 -56.94 -1.14 -3.25
C GLY A 809 -55.91 -0.02 -3.18
N ASP A 810 -55.15 0.06 -2.08
CA ASP A 810 -54.08 1.03 -1.83
C ASP A 810 -52.71 0.56 -2.38
N THR A 811 -52.65 -0.63 -2.95
CA THR A 811 -51.37 -1.23 -3.41
C THR A 811 -51.31 -1.28 -4.95
N LEU A 812 -50.22 -0.71 -5.48
CA LEU A 812 -49.83 -0.83 -6.89
C LEU A 812 -48.70 -1.85 -7.00
N THR A 813 -48.84 -2.83 -7.91
CA THR A 813 -47.85 -3.85 -8.13
C THR A 813 -47.34 -3.79 -9.57
N ALA A 814 -46.01 -3.72 -9.74
CA ALA A 814 -45.28 -3.80 -11.00
C ALA A 814 -44.45 -5.09 -11.04
N VAL A 815 -44.61 -5.89 -12.09
CA VAL A 815 -43.90 -7.17 -12.29
C VAL A 815 -43.16 -7.12 -13.62
N SER A 816 -41.84 -7.31 -13.56
CA SER A 816 -40.99 -7.33 -14.75
C SER A 816 -40.30 -8.68 -14.90
N ALA A 817 -40.20 -9.20 -16.12
CA ALA A 817 -39.37 -10.35 -16.46
C ALA A 817 -37.89 -9.88 -16.57
N LEU A 818 -36.99 -10.65 -16.01
CA LEU A 818 -35.56 -10.34 -15.96
C LEU A 818 -34.74 -11.18 -16.97
N PRO A 819 -33.58 -10.69 -17.41
CA PRO A 819 -32.62 -11.53 -18.14
C PRO A 819 -32.32 -12.83 -17.37
N GLY A 820 -32.20 -13.96 -18.10
CA GLY A 820 -31.91 -15.26 -17.48
C GLY A 820 -33.04 -15.91 -16.72
N GLY A 821 -34.31 -15.44 -16.89
CA GLY A 821 -35.51 -16.11 -16.40
C GLY A 821 -35.98 -15.73 -15.00
N GLY A 822 -35.45 -14.66 -14.42
CA GLY A 822 -35.85 -14.12 -13.13
C GLY A 822 -37.07 -13.19 -13.21
N VAL A 823 -37.58 -12.75 -12.04
CA VAL A 823 -38.70 -11.82 -11.90
C VAL A 823 -38.37 -10.73 -10.87
N LEU A 824 -38.65 -9.49 -11.24
CA LEU A 824 -38.63 -8.34 -10.35
C LEU A 824 -40.07 -7.95 -9.99
N THR A 825 -40.37 -7.87 -8.69
CA THR A 825 -41.66 -7.39 -8.20
C THR A 825 -41.43 -6.12 -7.36
N ARG A 826 -42.16 -5.04 -7.68
CA ARG A 826 -42.18 -3.79 -6.92
C ARG A 826 -43.62 -3.51 -6.50
N ARG A 827 -43.85 -3.28 -5.21
CA ARG A 827 -45.15 -2.89 -4.68
C ARG A 827 -45.07 -1.53 -4.03
N TYR A 828 -45.96 -0.66 -4.38
CA TYR A 828 -46.04 0.71 -3.90
C TYR A 828 -47.32 0.89 -3.08
N ARG A 829 -47.21 1.42 -1.86
CA ARG A 829 -48.33 1.68 -0.99
C ARG A 829 -48.17 3.05 -0.34
N PRO A 830 -49.10 4.00 -0.55
CA PRO A 830 -49.11 5.29 0.11
C PRO A 830 -49.33 5.16 1.61
N LEU A 831 -48.45 5.79 2.40
CA LEU A 831 -48.51 5.82 3.86
C LEU A 831 -48.78 7.26 4.35
N ALA A 832 -49.16 7.38 5.61
CA ALA A 832 -49.32 8.70 6.26
C ALA A 832 -48.01 9.49 6.30
N THR A 833 -46.85 8.84 6.25
CA THR A 833 -45.52 9.45 6.35
C THR A 833 -44.74 9.49 5.04
N GLY A 834 -45.23 8.85 3.96
CA GLY A 834 -44.49 8.74 2.69
C GLY A 834 -45.04 7.63 1.77
N LEU A 835 -44.18 7.06 0.95
CA LEU A 835 -44.51 5.97 0.04
C LEU A 835 -43.73 4.70 0.44
N GLU A 836 -44.42 3.65 0.82
CA GLU A 836 -43.77 2.33 0.99
C GLU A 836 -43.47 1.73 -0.36
N LEU A 837 -42.25 1.25 -0.53
CA LEU A 837 -41.78 0.44 -1.66
C LEU A 837 -41.29 -0.92 -1.15
N ASP A 838 -41.97 -2.00 -1.52
CA ASP A 838 -41.52 -3.38 -1.31
C ASP A 838 -40.95 -3.91 -2.63
N TYR A 839 -39.62 -4.05 -2.64
CA TYR A 839 -38.81 -4.49 -3.78
C TYR A 839 -38.39 -5.94 -3.57
N CYS A 840 -38.64 -6.81 -4.54
CA CYS A 840 -38.26 -8.21 -4.49
C CYS A 840 -37.70 -8.65 -5.86
N PHE A 841 -36.39 -8.96 -5.87
CA PHE A 841 -35.69 -9.55 -7.01
C PHE A 841 -35.57 -11.07 -6.77
N ALA A 842 -36.15 -11.87 -7.63
CA ALA A 842 -36.00 -13.32 -7.70
C ALA A 842 -35.24 -13.66 -8.98
N GLY A 843 -33.92 -13.81 -8.90
CA GLY A 843 -33.06 -14.05 -10.06
C GLY A 843 -33.22 -15.45 -10.64
N GLY A 844 -32.98 -15.58 -11.94
CA GLY A 844 -32.86 -16.84 -12.67
C GLY A 844 -31.43 -17.39 -12.64
N ASP A 845 -31.00 -18.01 -13.75
CA ASP A 845 -29.66 -18.63 -13.85
C ASP A 845 -28.53 -17.60 -13.98
N SER A 846 -28.81 -16.42 -14.52
CA SER A 846 -27.85 -15.29 -14.61
C SER A 846 -28.10 -14.31 -13.48
N MET A 847 -27.05 -14.00 -12.73
CA MET A 847 -27.10 -13.04 -11.63
C MET A 847 -26.35 -11.76 -11.95
N PRO A 848 -26.91 -10.60 -11.62
CA PRO A 848 -26.20 -9.33 -11.71
C PRO A 848 -25.15 -9.19 -10.60
N ARG A 849 -24.31 -8.15 -10.69
CA ARG A 849 -23.39 -7.81 -9.59
C ARG A 849 -24.05 -6.96 -8.50
N ARG A 850 -25.16 -6.30 -8.80
CA ARG A 850 -25.96 -5.46 -7.89
C ARG A 850 -27.46 -5.75 -8.07
N VAL A 851 -28.21 -5.63 -7.01
CA VAL A 851 -29.65 -5.70 -7.00
C VAL A 851 -30.18 -4.52 -6.20
N GLY A 852 -30.67 -3.49 -6.88
CA GLY A 852 -31.08 -2.24 -6.25
C GLY A 852 -31.88 -1.34 -7.16
N LEU A 853 -31.87 -0.06 -6.78
CA LEU A 853 -32.55 1.05 -7.44
C LEU A 853 -31.58 2.23 -7.59
N GLN A 854 -31.83 3.08 -8.60
CA GLN A 854 -31.12 4.32 -8.81
C GLN A 854 -32.07 5.45 -9.21
N ALA A 855 -31.74 6.67 -8.86
CA ALA A 855 -32.39 7.89 -9.35
C ALA A 855 -31.39 9.04 -9.38
N GLU A 856 -31.65 10.01 -10.23
CA GLU A 856 -31.00 11.31 -10.19
C GLU A 856 -31.91 12.27 -9.44
N LEU A 857 -31.31 13.04 -8.54
CA LEU A 857 -31.95 14.04 -7.69
C LEU A 857 -31.36 15.41 -7.99
N PRO A 858 -32.03 16.51 -7.64
CA PRO A 858 -31.45 17.84 -7.75
C PRO A 858 -30.05 17.93 -7.14
N ALA A 859 -29.11 18.54 -7.87
CA ALA A 859 -27.71 18.70 -7.44
C ALA A 859 -27.56 19.42 -6.07
N ALA A 860 -28.56 20.20 -5.67
CA ALA A 860 -28.59 20.85 -4.37
C ALA A 860 -28.71 19.87 -3.20
N PHE A 861 -29.12 18.61 -3.44
CA PHE A 861 -29.16 17.56 -2.40
C PHE A 861 -27.77 16.95 -2.23
N ASP A 862 -26.83 17.79 -1.81
CA ASP A 862 -25.39 17.52 -1.75
C ASP A 862 -24.92 17.01 -0.37
N ARG A 863 -25.85 16.79 0.58
CA ARG A 863 -25.55 16.28 1.93
C ARG A 863 -26.19 14.92 2.14
N MET A 864 -25.34 13.92 2.42
CA MET A 864 -25.75 12.55 2.75
C MET A 864 -25.65 12.31 4.24
N ALA A 865 -26.79 12.04 4.90
CA ALA A 865 -26.82 11.58 6.29
C ALA A 865 -27.42 10.17 6.35
N TRP A 866 -26.80 9.26 7.13
CA TRP A 866 -27.29 7.88 7.24
C TRP A 866 -27.18 7.32 8.65
N LEU A 867 -28.05 6.38 8.96
CA LEU A 867 -27.96 5.46 10.10
C LEU A 867 -27.61 4.08 9.54
N GLY A 868 -26.40 3.62 9.73
CA GLY A 868 -25.87 2.41 9.14
C GLY A 868 -24.42 2.19 9.51
N PHE A 869 -23.70 1.33 8.77
CA PHE A 869 -22.27 1.18 8.94
C PHE A 869 -21.52 2.40 8.40
N GLY A 870 -20.41 2.74 9.06
CA GLY A 870 -19.55 3.87 8.68
C GLY A 870 -18.44 4.13 9.70
N PRO A 871 -17.72 5.26 9.54
CA PRO A 871 -17.91 6.31 8.52
C PRO A 871 -17.42 5.97 7.11
N GLN A 872 -16.55 4.93 6.98
CA GLN A 872 -15.96 4.48 5.72
C GLN A 872 -16.98 3.78 4.82
N ASP A 873 -16.56 3.53 3.57
CA ASP A 873 -17.30 2.69 2.64
C ASP A 873 -17.30 1.25 3.10
N THR A 874 -18.41 0.56 2.93
CA THR A 874 -18.58 -0.82 3.33
C THR A 874 -19.16 -1.65 2.20
N TYR A 875 -18.62 -2.86 2.01
CA TYR A 875 -19.06 -3.83 1.02
C TYR A 875 -19.14 -5.22 1.66
N ALA A 876 -19.89 -6.13 1.08
CA ALA A 876 -19.92 -7.51 1.54
C ALA A 876 -18.47 -8.07 1.56
N GLY A 877 -18.03 -8.57 2.72
CA GLY A 877 -16.65 -9.00 2.96
C GLY A 877 -15.65 -7.89 3.30
N ARG A 878 -16.08 -6.60 3.30
CA ARG A 878 -15.28 -5.44 3.75
C ARG A 878 -16.10 -4.51 4.65
N CYS A 879 -16.64 -5.07 5.72
CA CYS A 879 -17.33 -4.32 6.77
C CYS A 879 -16.54 -4.25 8.08
N PHE A 880 -15.40 -4.93 8.16
CA PHE A 880 -14.62 -5.03 9.37
C PHE A 880 -14.11 -3.65 9.79
N GLY A 881 -14.27 -3.32 11.09
CA GLY A 881 -13.94 -2.01 11.62
C GLY A 881 -15.01 -0.92 11.40
N ALA A 882 -16.08 -1.18 10.65
CA ALA A 882 -17.21 -0.25 10.56
C ALA A 882 -18.12 -0.39 11.78
N ALA A 883 -18.61 0.74 12.30
CA ALA A 883 -19.56 0.75 13.40
C ALA A 883 -20.96 1.17 12.92
N PHE A 884 -22.00 0.57 13.47
CA PHE A 884 -23.36 1.02 13.25
C PHE A 884 -23.62 2.29 14.04
N GLY A 885 -23.90 3.39 13.34
CA GLY A 885 -24.02 4.72 13.92
C GLY A 885 -24.75 5.72 13.02
N ARG A 886 -24.76 6.97 13.45
CA ARG A 886 -25.25 8.11 12.66
C ARG A 886 -24.10 8.88 12.09
N TYR A 887 -24.10 9.05 10.79
CA TYR A 887 -23.03 9.70 10.05
C TYR A 887 -23.60 10.73 9.07
N GLU A 888 -22.79 11.70 8.72
CA GLU A 888 -23.10 12.71 7.71
C GLU A 888 -21.81 13.08 6.96
N LYS A 889 -21.92 13.24 5.63
CA LYS A 889 -20.83 13.77 4.81
C LYS A 889 -21.39 14.46 3.55
N PRO A 890 -20.62 15.39 2.93
CA PRO A 890 -20.95 15.89 1.60
C PRO A 890 -20.94 14.74 0.56
N VAL A 891 -21.86 14.80 -0.40
CA VAL A 891 -21.89 13.83 -1.52
C VAL A 891 -20.59 13.87 -2.32
N ALA A 892 -19.98 15.03 -2.49
CA ALA A 892 -18.71 15.20 -3.17
C ALA A 892 -17.49 14.65 -2.40
N ALA A 893 -17.62 14.34 -1.08
CA ALA A 893 -16.54 13.80 -0.28
C ALA A 893 -16.44 12.27 -0.46
N GLN A 894 -16.14 11.85 -1.67
CA GLN A 894 -15.96 10.45 -2.02
C GLN A 894 -14.46 10.07 -2.07
N ASP A 895 -14.17 8.79 -2.03
CA ASP A 895 -12.84 8.24 -2.33
C ASP A 895 -12.74 8.06 -3.85
N GLU A 896 -11.80 8.74 -4.48
CA GLU A 896 -11.60 8.70 -5.91
C GLU A 896 -10.41 7.80 -6.23
N HIS A 897 -10.67 6.69 -6.91
CA HIS A 897 -9.63 5.82 -7.44
C HIS A 897 -9.09 6.37 -8.77
N MET A 898 -7.84 6.08 -9.09
CA MET A 898 -7.18 6.60 -10.31
C MET A 898 -8.00 6.38 -11.58
N ARG A 899 -8.60 5.20 -11.72
CA ARG A 899 -9.68 4.96 -12.68
C ARG A 899 -11.02 5.06 -11.96
N PRO A 900 -11.96 5.93 -12.38
CA PRO A 900 -13.30 5.99 -11.85
C PRO A 900 -14.01 4.62 -11.94
N GLN A 901 -14.55 4.16 -10.83
CA GLN A 901 -15.16 2.84 -10.67
C GLN A 901 -16.15 2.85 -9.51
N GLU A 902 -16.83 1.75 -9.26
CA GLU A 902 -17.74 1.60 -8.12
C GLU A 902 -17.08 2.01 -6.80
N HIS A 903 -17.75 2.85 -6.00
CA HIS A 903 -17.31 3.33 -4.68
C HIS A 903 -18.49 3.87 -3.87
N GLY A 904 -18.27 4.17 -2.59
CA GLY A 904 -19.18 4.97 -1.77
C GLY A 904 -20.29 4.20 -1.08
N GLU A 905 -20.40 2.88 -1.21
CA GLU A 905 -21.46 2.07 -0.61
C GLU A 905 -21.42 2.11 0.92
N LYS A 906 -22.59 2.18 1.54
CA LYS A 906 -22.83 2.08 2.99
C LYS A 906 -23.82 0.96 3.24
N LEU A 907 -23.33 -0.12 3.86
CA LEU A 907 -24.18 -1.26 4.22
C LEU A 907 -24.88 -1.07 5.56
N SER A 908 -25.84 -1.95 5.85
CA SER A 908 -26.67 -1.96 7.06
C SER A 908 -27.37 -0.63 7.34
N CYS A 909 -27.70 0.14 6.29
CA CYS A 909 -28.49 1.34 6.45
C CYS A 909 -29.89 1.00 6.95
N ARG A 910 -30.40 1.82 7.88
CA ARG A 910 -31.77 1.83 8.40
C ARG A 910 -32.47 3.14 8.05
N ALA A 911 -31.71 4.16 7.77
CA ALA A 911 -32.18 5.45 7.30
C ALA A 911 -31.10 6.14 6.47
N LEU A 912 -31.57 6.85 5.45
CA LEU A 912 -30.77 7.72 4.60
C LEU A 912 -31.54 9.04 4.40
N ALA A 913 -30.83 10.14 4.36
CA ALA A 913 -31.34 11.44 3.92
C ALA A 913 -30.34 12.08 2.96
N LEU A 914 -30.83 12.51 1.79
CA LEU A 914 -30.12 13.40 0.88
C LEU A 914 -30.83 14.75 0.88
N THR A 915 -30.14 15.80 1.31
CA THR A 915 -30.72 17.09 1.55
C THR A 915 -29.90 18.26 1.03
N ASP A 916 -30.58 19.38 0.79
CA ASP A 916 -29.92 20.67 0.57
C ASP A 916 -29.52 21.34 1.91
N ALA A 917 -28.95 22.53 1.83
CA ALA A 917 -28.56 23.33 3.00
C ALA A 917 -29.75 23.79 3.87
N ALA A 918 -30.96 23.84 3.31
CA ALA A 918 -32.19 24.19 4.03
C ALA A 918 -32.85 22.97 4.68
N GLY A 919 -32.35 21.76 4.37
CA GLY A 919 -32.89 20.50 4.88
C GLY A 919 -34.01 19.90 4.02
N HIS A 920 -34.31 20.47 2.85
CA HIS A 920 -35.22 19.86 1.89
C HIS A 920 -34.51 18.71 1.17
N GLY A 921 -35.24 17.66 0.83
CA GLY A 921 -34.63 16.53 0.15
C GLY A 921 -35.49 15.29 0.12
N LEU A 922 -34.80 14.14 0.01
CA LEU A 922 -35.41 12.81 0.01
C LEU A 922 -34.89 12.01 1.21
N THR A 923 -35.80 11.29 1.88
CA THR A 923 -35.44 10.29 2.89
C THR A 923 -35.85 8.89 2.46
N ALA A 924 -35.05 7.90 2.84
CA ALA A 924 -35.37 6.47 2.75
C ALA A 924 -35.17 5.83 4.12
N GLU A 925 -36.23 5.20 4.67
CA GLU A 925 -36.17 4.50 5.96
C GLU A 925 -36.59 3.05 5.79
N SER A 926 -36.01 2.15 6.59
CA SER A 926 -36.31 0.72 6.56
C SER A 926 -36.33 0.11 7.96
N GLY A 927 -37.19 -0.89 8.15
CA GLY A 927 -37.15 -1.79 9.30
C GLY A 927 -36.10 -2.88 9.22
N ALA A 928 -35.48 -3.06 8.04
CA ALA A 928 -34.41 -4.02 7.76
C ALA A 928 -33.21 -3.32 7.15
N ASP A 929 -32.06 -3.98 7.10
CA ASP A 929 -30.85 -3.44 6.53
C ASP A 929 -30.97 -3.30 4.99
N PHE A 930 -30.42 -2.22 4.44
CA PHE A 930 -30.24 -1.98 3.01
C PHE A 930 -28.88 -1.32 2.74
N GLY A 931 -28.43 -1.31 1.49
CA GLY A 931 -27.24 -0.60 1.05
C GLY A 931 -27.62 0.77 0.47
N ALA A 932 -26.70 1.74 0.57
CA ALA A 932 -26.91 3.06 -0.03
C ALA A 932 -25.62 3.74 -0.41
N ALA A 933 -25.62 4.42 -1.56
CA ALA A 933 -24.56 5.34 -1.98
C ALA A 933 -25.14 6.60 -2.63
N ALA A 934 -24.35 7.66 -2.69
CA ALA A 934 -24.69 8.86 -3.44
C ALA A 934 -23.44 9.43 -4.12
N TRP A 935 -23.58 9.89 -5.36
CA TRP A 935 -22.49 10.44 -6.18
C TRP A 935 -22.86 11.78 -6.79
N PRO A 936 -21.88 12.68 -7.05
CA PRO A 936 -22.12 13.97 -7.71
C PRO A 936 -22.11 13.86 -9.27
N TYR A 937 -22.25 12.67 -9.81
CA TYR A 937 -22.26 12.37 -11.25
C TYR A 937 -23.13 11.14 -11.52
N THR A 938 -23.48 10.90 -12.79
CA THR A 938 -24.32 9.77 -13.16
C THR A 938 -23.52 8.46 -13.26
N LEU A 939 -24.21 7.32 -13.23
CA LEU A 939 -23.64 6.01 -13.50
C LEU A 939 -22.98 5.97 -14.90
N ALA A 940 -23.56 6.68 -15.86
CA ALA A 940 -23.01 6.78 -17.22
C ALA A 940 -21.71 7.59 -17.28
N ASP A 941 -21.62 8.68 -16.50
CA ASP A 941 -20.39 9.46 -16.40
C ASP A 941 -19.27 8.62 -15.78
N LEU A 942 -19.57 7.92 -14.68
CA LEU A 942 -18.62 7.06 -14.00
C LEU A 942 -18.11 5.92 -14.90
N HIS A 943 -19.02 5.31 -15.70
CA HIS A 943 -18.65 4.27 -16.65
C HIS A 943 -17.76 4.78 -17.78
N LYS A 944 -18.04 5.98 -18.29
CA LYS A 944 -17.32 6.55 -19.42
C LYS A 944 -15.92 7.04 -19.05
N ALA A 945 -15.77 7.56 -17.84
CA ALA A 945 -14.53 8.19 -17.40
C ALA A 945 -13.42 7.13 -17.17
N ARG A 946 -12.23 7.43 -17.63
CA ARG A 946 -11.02 6.65 -17.41
C ARG A 946 -10.11 7.29 -16.38
N HIS A 947 -10.21 8.62 -16.23
CA HIS A 947 -9.48 9.41 -15.27
C HIS A 947 -10.45 10.29 -14.48
N VAL A 948 -10.10 10.61 -13.23
CA VAL A 948 -10.92 11.49 -12.37
C VAL A 948 -11.18 12.84 -13.04
N ALA A 949 -10.20 13.39 -13.77
CA ALA A 949 -10.35 14.65 -14.49
C ALA A 949 -11.40 14.63 -15.62
N GLU A 950 -11.87 13.46 -16.03
CA GLU A 950 -12.92 13.28 -17.04
C GLU A 950 -14.33 13.26 -16.44
N LEU A 951 -14.45 13.16 -15.11
CA LEU A 951 -15.72 13.29 -14.41
C LEU A 951 -16.21 14.74 -14.48
N PRO A 952 -17.55 14.97 -14.50
CA PRO A 952 -18.09 16.33 -14.52
C PRO A 952 -17.54 17.17 -13.37
N PRO A 953 -16.93 18.34 -13.62
CA PRO A 953 -16.36 19.18 -12.58
C PRO A 953 -17.42 19.85 -11.68
N THR A 954 -18.66 19.88 -12.16
CA THR A 954 -19.82 20.43 -11.43
C THR A 954 -20.96 19.44 -11.53
N ALA A 955 -21.51 19.04 -10.42
CA ALA A 955 -22.66 18.16 -10.37
C ALA A 955 -23.86 18.78 -11.08
N ALA A 956 -24.37 18.10 -12.11
CA ALA A 956 -25.66 18.45 -12.74
C ALA A 956 -26.83 17.92 -11.89
N ASN A 957 -26.60 16.81 -11.19
CA ASN A 957 -27.54 16.11 -10.33
C ASN A 957 -26.77 15.33 -9.25
N THR A 958 -27.48 14.85 -8.25
CA THR A 958 -26.99 13.88 -7.27
C THR A 958 -27.58 12.52 -7.61
N THR A 959 -26.73 11.53 -7.89
CA THR A 959 -27.17 10.15 -8.13
C THR A 959 -27.35 9.45 -6.79
N LEU A 960 -28.55 8.92 -6.56
CA LEU A 960 -28.91 8.08 -5.42
C LEU A 960 -28.88 6.60 -5.84
N LEU A 961 -28.26 5.77 -5.02
CA LEU A 961 -28.31 4.31 -5.11
C LEU A 961 -28.90 3.73 -3.83
N LEU A 962 -29.81 2.75 -3.98
CA LEU A 962 -30.45 2.03 -2.86
C LEU A 962 -30.40 0.54 -3.19
N ASP A 963 -29.70 -0.24 -2.40
CA ASP A 963 -29.36 -1.62 -2.70
C ASP A 963 -30.02 -2.62 -1.75
N ALA A 964 -30.68 -3.62 -2.31
CA ALA A 964 -31.09 -4.83 -1.58
C ALA A 964 -29.86 -5.72 -1.32
N ALA A 965 -28.94 -5.79 -2.26
CA ALA A 965 -27.68 -6.51 -2.14
C ALA A 965 -26.74 -6.22 -3.32
N GLN A 966 -25.43 -6.41 -3.12
CA GLN A 966 -24.46 -6.47 -4.20
C GLN A 966 -23.35 -7.46 -3.87
N ASN A 967 -22.60 -7.91 -4.90
CA ASN A 967 -21.40 -8.70 -4.71
C ASN A 967 -20.38 -7.93 -3.87
N GLY A 968 -19.61 -8.66 -3.07
CA GLY A 968 -18.41 -8.12 -2.46
C GLY A 968 -17.41 -7.64 -3.50
N LEU A 969 -16.36 -6.99 -3.03
CA LEU A 969 -15.22 -6.60 -3.84
C LEU A 969 -14.23 -7.77 -3.87
N GLY A 970 -13.50 -7.92 -4.96
CA GLY A 970 -12.51 -8.97 -5.11
C GLY A 970 -11.10 -8.49 -4.81
N ASP A 971 -10.19 -9.24 -5.36
CA ASP A 971 -8.77 -9.00 -5.52
C ASP A 971 -8.45 -9.25 -7.00
N ALA A 972 -7.42 -8.62 -7.54
CA ALA A 972 -7.09 -8.78 -8.97
C ALA A 972 -6.58 -10.19 -9.31
N PHE A 973 -6.05 -10.92 -8.34
CA PHE A 973 -5.43 -12.24 -8.50
C PHE A 973 -6.20 -13.38 -7.79
N VAL A 974 -6.99 -13.07 -6.76
CA VAL A 974 -7.69 -14.07 -5.96
C VAL A 974 -9.20 -13.95 -6.15
N LYS A 975 -9.86 -15.07 -6.41
CA LYS A 975 -11.31 -15.10 -6.59
C LYS A 975 -12.04 -14.74 -5.30
N LEU A 976 -12.97 -13.79 -5.41
CA LEU A 976 -13.95 -13.55 -4.35
C LEU A 976 -14.67 -14.85 -3.98
N THR A 977 -14.76 -15.17 -2.70
CA THR A 977 -15.46 -16.38 -2.24
C THR A 977 -16.96 -16.29 -2.53
N ASP A 978 -17.58 -17.45 -2.71
CA ASP A 978 -19.01 -17.54 -3.02
C ASP A 978 -19.92 -17.01 -1.89
N THR A 979 -19.39 -16.88 -0.67
CA THR A 979 -20.10 -16.27 0.46
C THR A 979 -20.52 -14.83 0.16
N TYR A 980 -19.72 -14.08 -0.58
CA TYR A 980 -19.93 -12.65 -0.87
C TYR A 980 -20.47 -12.40 -2.27
N LYS A 981 -20.93 -13.44 -2.98
CA LYS A 981 -21.58 -13.34 -4.29
C LYS A 981 -23.10 -13.48 -4.18
N LEU A 982 -23.80 -12.80 -5.05
CA LEU A 982 -25.24 -13.00 -5.24
C LEU A 982 -25.48 -14.41 -5.81
N LYS A 983 -26.46 -15.11 -5.25
CA LYS A 983 -26.71 -16.53 -5.55
C LYS A 983 -27.97 -16.72 -6.39
N PRO A 984 -27.93 -17.53 -7.45
CA PRO A 984 -29.14 -17.95 -8.18
C PRO A 984 -30.18 -18.55 -7.24
N GLY A 985 -31.46 -18.31 -7.53
CA GLY A 985 -32.58 -18.85 -6.75
C GLY A 985 -32.79 -18.22 -5.38
N THR A 986 -31.92 -17.31 -4.93
CA THR A 986 -32.09 -16.57 -3.67
C THR A 986 -32.88 -15.28 -3.94
N PRO A 987 -34.02 -15.03 -3.27
CA PRO A 987 -34.72 -13.77 -3.40
C PRO A 987 -34.04 -12.67 -2.57
N TYR A 988 -33.73 -11.54 -3.22
CA TYR A 988 -33.21 -10.33 -2.57
C TYR A 988 -34.35 -9.34 -2.39
N ARG A 989 -34.53 -8.84 -1.17
CA ARG A 989 -35.68 -7.99 -0.80
C ARG A 989 -35.22 -6.73 -0.08
N MET A 990 -35.90 -5.65 -0.38
CA MET A 990 -35.72 -4.37 0.29
C MET A 990 -37.09 -3.73 0.48
N ARG A 991 -37.40 -3.28 1.68
CA ARG A 991 -38.65 -2.54 1.96
C ARG A 991 -38.28 -1.17 2.51
N LEU A 992 -38.64 -0.13 1.79
CA LEU A 992 -38.34 1.26 2.10
C LEU A 992 -39.59 2.09 2.29
N VAL A 993 -39.52 3.08 3.15
CA VAL A 993 -40.45 4.21 3.18
C VAL A 993 -39.72 5.43 2.62
N LEU A 994 -40.11 5.87 1.45
CA LEU A 994 -39.58 7.04 0.76
C LEU A 994 -40.44 8.27 1.12
N ALA A 995 -39.82 9.36 1.53
CA ALA A 995 -40.53 10.58 1.86
C ALA A 995 -39.77 11.82 1.36
N ALA A 996 -40.53 12.84 0.94
CA ALA A 996 -39.99 14.18 0.75
C ALA A 996 -39.74 14.83 2.12
N ARG A 997 -38.58 15.43 2.29
CA ARG A 997 -38.21 16.20 3.46
C ARG A 997 -38.21 17.68 3.13
#